data_02c8d7217c5ac935e794d9f895de76a5
#
_entry.id   02c8d7217c5ac935e794d9f895de76a5
#
_cell.length_a   1.000
_cell.length_b   1.000
_cell.length_c   1.000
_cell.angle_alpha   90.00
_cell.angle_beta   90.00
_cell.angle_gamma   90.00
#
_symmetry.space_group_name_H-M   'P 1'
#
loop_
_entity.id
_entity.type
_entity.pdbx_description
1 polymer ?
#
loop_
_entity_poly.entity_id
_entity_poly.type
_entity_poly.pdbx_seq_one_letter_code
_entity_poly.pdbx_strand_id
1 'polypeptide(L)'
;MKKSAILVLGLLALAACSKTAVQEAGRDTGEFEEVALEAGFAPETKVSMVGASPVWTAGDRISMFTSDGLQYALTAGKGGSTTTTFSGMKPIGTTLTTAFFPYSASYSQSKTGFALSLPQKQDGTAANAMMMGVGSQDDGYTFVNINSVVKMNVPSSLAISKIELIRDDQVAGSFTLISSGSSFNICGSSVVTDADKRVTVSSSSVFSGDVYIATLPSSGKGYTLVFTNTSGKVAVKSGSFAKAYTAGTIKNLGTVKSLTFGDVAAMSGTASSQLTGTPVRKTTPQIQNGNFETWTYDGSNLPNNWNSFQTADGKWASAGYSSKDRQVARSTDKRPGSKGSYSCRIWAREINAIIIKATAQGNLTTGRVHAGSTTAASENNYNYSDRDGYTTNNNVKNPCAMSFTGKPDSIVVWAKFIPAKNLSDYPNAKFSAVIHDDHDYISYGLSSSDNATNKGYVVASAVKLIDKNGGRWQRISLPFAYTSNKNARYIQLNASTNSYPGKGTKGDELYIDDIEVIYNNVTLSIGSSGWAPVCLDFNALVPSGATAYYATGMAGGYVTLVAIPAGSVIPKGAGVIVRGSGSVVFEGSTKTPASVSGNILVGTLSDIPAPSGCYVLSSASTSGMAVFGKYSGSMIAAGSVYIK
;
A
#
# COMPACT_ATOMS: atom_id res chain seq x y z
N MET A 1 -23.21 -63.21 -23.87
CA MET A 1 -23.91 -64.35 -23.29
C MET A 1 -24.26 -64.05 -21.85
N LYS A 2 -25.53 -64.19 -21.56
CA LYS A 2 -26.23 -64.33 -20.26
C LYS A 2 -26.19 -63.08 -19.33
N LYS A 3 -27.23 -62.25 -19.29
CA LYS A 3 -28.56 -62.40 -18.66
C LYS A 3 -28.47 -62.17 -17.14
N SER A 4 -28.92 -61.03 -16.67
CA SER A 4 -30.27 -60.70 -16.14
C SER A 4 -30.53 -61.29 -14.76
N ALA A 5 -30.78 -60.41 -13.79
CA ALA A 5 -31.98 -60.50 -13.00
C ALA A 5 -32.25 -59.19 -12.26
N ILE A 6 -33.32 -58.56 -12.64
CA ILE A 6 -34.08 -57.53 -11.92
C ILE A 6 -34.82 -58.24 -10.80
N LEU A 7 -34.77 -57.71 -9.58
CA LEU A 7 -35.78 -57.98 -8.58
C LEU A 7 -36.26 -56.68 -7.98
N VAL A 8 -37.44 -56.30 -8.46
CA VAL A 8 -38.33 -55.32 -7.85
C VAL A 8 -39.04 -55.96 -6.68
N LEU A 9 -38.89 -55.43 -5.49
CA LEU A 9 -39.88 -55.68 -4.43
C LEU A 9 -40.19 -54.37 -3.73
N GLY A 10 -41.28 -53.99 -3.85
CA GLY A 10 -42.41 -53.30 -3.48
C GLY A 10 -42.42 -52.68 -2.09
N LEU A 11 -42.98 -51.49 -2.12
CA LEU A 11 -43.45 -50.66 -1.04
C LEU A 11 -44.06 -51.41 0.14
N LEU A 12 -43.67 -50.93 1.33
CA LEU A 12 -44.62 -50.64 2.39
C LEU A 12 -44.08 -49.46 3.18
N ALA A 13 -44.68 -48.31 2.94
CA ALA A 13 -44.52 -47.13 3.77
C ALA A 13 -45.16 -47.38 5.12
N LEU A 14 -44.37 -47.56 6.13
CA LEU A 14 -44.75 -47.34 7.51
C LEU A 14 -44.15 -46.04 7.94
N ALA A 15 -44.98 -45.02 8.04
CA ALA A 15 -44.67 -43.79 8.74
C ALA A 15 -44.49 -44.14 10.22
N ALA A 16 -43.28 -44.49 10.58
CA ALA A 16 -42.82 -44.46 11.95
C ALA A 16 -42.32 -43.03 12.19
N CYS A 17 -43.10 -42.21 12.88
CA CYS A 17 -42.57 -41.07 13.60
C CYS A 17 -41.46 -41.57 14.50
N SER A 18 -40.23 -41.49 14.03
CA SER A 18 -39.08 -41.69 14.91
C SER A 18 -39.01 -40.47 15.84
N LYS A 19 -39.54 -40.62 17.03
CA LYS A 19 -39.20 -39.75 18.17
C LYS A 19 -37.72 -39.91 18.45
N THR A 20 -36.87 -39.11 17.79
CA THR A 20 -35.46 -39.06 18.10
C THR A 20 -35.32 -38.18 19.34
N ALA A 21 -35.31 -38.79 20.50
CA ALA A 21 -34.76 -38.21 21.70
C ALA A 21 -33.26 -38.09 21.45
N VAL A 22 -32.74 -36.85 21.33
CA VAL A 22 -31.28 -36.61 21.33
C VAL A 22 -30.83 -36.78 22.77
N GLN A 23 -30.35 -37.96 23.06
CA GLN A 23 -29.71 -38.30 24.33
C GLN A 23 -28.25 -37.84 24.24
N GLU A 24 -27.86 -36.81 25.00
CA GLU A 24 -26.45 -36.53 25.23
C GLU A 24 -25.84 -37.60 26.11
N ALA A 25 -24.65 -38.05 25.71
CA ALA A 25 -23.91 -39.16 26.30
C ALA A 25 -23.65 -38.92 27.80
N GLY A 26 -24.18 -39.79 28.68
CA GLY A 26 -23.68 -39.90 30.01
C GLY A 26 -24.60 -40.24 31.16
N ARG A 27 -25.75 -40.91 30.95
CA ARG A 27 -26.40 -41.73 31.99
C ARG A 27 -27.32 -42.74 31.34
N ASP A 28 -27.01 -43.98 31.57
CA ASP A 28 -27.88 -45.12 31.29
C ASP A 28 -28.93 -45.25 32.38
N THR A 29 -30.19 -45.61 31.95
CA THR A 29 -31.27 -46.07 32.80
C THR A 29 -32.13 -45.02 33.53
N GLY A 30 -32.74 -44.11 32.85
CA GLY A 30 -33.91 -43.42 33.37
C GLY A 30 -35.14 -43.73 32.54
N GLU A 31 -36.21 -44.19 33.13
CA GLU A 31 -37.53 -44.13 32.49
C GLU A 31 -37.84 -42.66 32.23
N PHE A 32 -38.36 -42.37 31.00
CA PHE A 32 -38.76 -41.04 30.59
C PHE A 32 -40.27 -40.89 30.66
N GLU A 33 -40.73 -39.73 31.05
CA GLU A 33 -42.11 -39.34 31.00
C GLU A 33 -42.34 -38.21 30.02
N GLU A 34 -43.52 -38.19 29.39
CA GLU A 34 -43.94 -37.06 28.56
C GLU A 34 -44.34 -35.90 29.48
N VAL A 35 -43.87 -34.72 29.13
CA VAL A 35 -44.20 -33.47 29.81
C VAL A 35 -44.77 -32.48 28.81
N ALA A 36 -45.81 -31.78 29.24
CA ALA A 36 -46.40 -30.65 28.52
C ALA A 36 -46.48 -29.46 29.49
N LEU A 37 -46.04 -28.29 29.05
CA LEU A 37 -46.10 -27.08 29.85
C LEU A 37 -46.57 -25.89 29.01
N GLU A 38 -47.25 -24.97 29.65
CA GLU A 38 -47.62 -23.71 29.02
C GLU A 38 -46.45 -22.72 29.03
N ALA A 39 -46.29 -22.00 27.94
CA ALA A 39 -45.30 -20.93 27.82
C ALA A 39 -45.92 -19.73 27.09
N GLY A 40 -45.65 -18.55 27.66
CA GLY A 40 -46.09 -17.28 27.10
C GLY A 40 -45.01 -16.22 27.15
N PHE A 41 -45.27 -15.11 26.54
CA PHE A 41 -44.38 -13.95 26.57
C PHE A 41 -44.79 -12.99 27.69
N ALA A 42 -43.86 -12.43 28.42
CA ALA A 42 -44.11 -11.35 29.37
C ALA A 42 -44.69 -10.12 28.64
N PRO A 43 -45.65 -9.40 29.26
CA PRO A 43 -46.22 -8.19 28.67
C PRO A 43 -45.20 -7.13 28.26
N GLU A 44 -44.07 -7.11 28.92
CA GLU A 44 -42.94 -6.21 28.65
C GLU A 44 -41.92 -6.80 27.67
N THR A 45 -42.14 -8.01 27.16
CA THR A 45 -41.28 -8.64 26.16
C THR A 45 -41.50 -7.92 24.83
N LYS A 46 -41.08 -6.64 24.80
CA LYS A 46 -41.19 -5.77 23.63
C LYS A 46 -40.09 -6.11 22.60
N VAL A 47 -40.01 -7.33 22.15
CA VAL A 47 -39.71 -7.58 20.75
C VAL A 47 -41.04 -7.46 19.99
N SER A 48 -41.67 -6.33 20.11
CA SER A 48 -42.73 -5.92 19.23
C SER A 48 -42.10 -5.65 17.90
N MET A 49 -42.01 -6.66 17.08
CA MET A 49 -41.81 -6.51 15.66
C MET A 49 -42.96 -5.70 15.11
N VAL A 50 -42.73 -4.41 14.83
CA VAL A 50 -43.63 -3.53 14.08
C VAL A 50 -45.12 -3.89 14.23
N GLY A 51 -45.71 -3.53 15.37
CA GLY A 51 -47.16 -3.60 15.55
C GLY A 51 -47.76 -4.97 15.81
N ALA A 52 -47.01 -6.05 15.91
CA ALA A 52 -47.47 -7.38 16.29
C ALA A 52 -46.86 -7.82 17.62
N SER A 53 -47.67 -8.36 18.51
CA SER A 53 -47.17 -9.10 19.69
C SER A 53 -46.37 -10.32 19.21
N PRO A 54 -45.28 -10.70 19.91
CA PRO A 54 -44.55 -11.91 19.56
C PRO A 54 -45.50 -13.11 19.65
N VAL A 55 -45.45 -13.99 18.68
CA VAL A 55 -46.25 -15.22 18.65
C VAL A 55 -45.33 -16.41 18.46
N TRP A 56 -45.67 -17.50 19.11
CA TRP A 56 -45.02 -18.78 18.90
C TRP A 56 -45.35 -19.34 17.53
N THR A 57 -44.40 -20.06 16.96
CA THR A 57 -44.55 -20.80 15.71
C THR A 57 -44.62 -22.29 16.02
N ALA A 58 -45.51 -23.03 15.36
CA ALA A 58 -45.52 -24.48 15.52
C ALA A 58 -44.16 -25.08 15.15
N GLY A 59 -43.63 -25.92 16.02
CA GLY A 59 -42.28 -26.47 15.88
C GLY A 59 -41.15 -25.63 16.52
N ASP A 60 -41.42 -24.44 17.08
CA ASP A 60 -40.46 -23.76 17.92
C ASP A 60 -39.94 -24.67 19.03
N ARG A 61 -38.66 -24.60 19.33
CA ARG A 61 -38.04 -25.45 20.34
C ARG A 61 -37.39 -24.61 21.44
N ILE A 62 -37.54 -25.06 22.69
CA ILE A 62 -36.92 -24.48 23.86
C ILE A 62 -35.94 -25.48 24.49
N SER A 63 -34.87 -24.94 25.09
CA SER A 63 -33.95 -25.67 25.96
C SER A 63 -34.51 -25.64 27.37
N MET A 64 -34.93 -26.77 27.90
CA MET A 64 -35.36 -26.91 29.30
C MET A 64 -34.29 -27.59 30.12
N PHE A 65 -33.93 -26.99 31.25
CA PHE A 65 -33.02 -27.57 32.21
C PHE A 65 -33.77 -28.20 33.37
N THR A 66 -33.33 -29.35 33.80
CA THR A 66 -33.84 -30.10 34.96
C THR A 66 -33.05 -29.76 36.22
N SER A 67 -33.61 -30.14 37.39
CA SER A 67 -33.01 -29.91 38.70
C SER A 67 -31.63 -30.53 38.87
N ASP A 68 -31.30 -31.56 38.10
CA ASP A 68 -29.96 -32.19 38.04
C ASP A 68 -29.03 -31.57 37.01
N GLY A 69 -29.47 -30.51 36.33
CA GLY A 69 -28.65 -29.72 35.39
C GLY A 69 -28.58 -30.27 33.97
N LEU A 70 -29.35 -31.26 33.61
CA LEU A 70 -29.43 -31.81 32.26
C LEU A 70 -30.41 -31.00 31.41
N GLN A 71 -30.11 -30.95 30.11
CA GLN A 71 -30.87 -30.19 29.11
C GLN A 71 -31.79 -31.12 28.28
N TYR A 72 -33.02 -30.71 28.08
CA TYR A 72 -33.97 -31.38 27.21
C TYR A 72 -34.62 -30.39 26.26
N ALA A 73 -35.01 -30.87 25.08
CA ALA A 73 -35.70 -30.05 24.10
C ALA A 73 -37.23 -30.27 24.20
N LEU A 74 -37.98 -29.19 24.39
CA LEU A 74 -39.44 -29.23 24.24
C LEU A 74 -39.85 -28.46 22.98
N THR A 75 -40.91 -28.90 22.34
CA THR A 75 -41.37 -28.39 21.03
C THR A 75 -42.78 -27.83 21.14
N ALA A 76 -43.02 -26.67 20.55
CA ALA A 76 -44.35 -26.03 20.46
C ALA A 76 -45.28 -26.82 19.55
N GLY A 77 -46.41 -27.22 20.08
CA GLY A 77 -47.41 -27.96 19.32
C GLY A 77 -48.25 -27.09 18.37
N LYS A 78 -48.44 -25.81 18.72
CA LYS A 78 -49.24 -24.86 17.94
C LYS A 78 -48.54 -23.51 17.85
N GLY A 79 -48.81 -22.74 16.81
CA GLY A 79 -48.33 -21.39 16.61
C GLY A 79 -49.46 -20.38 16.42
N GLY A 80 -49.08 -19.11 16.24
CA GLY A 80 -50.00 -18.01 16.01
C GLY A 80 -50.57 -17.37 17.26
N SER A 81 -50.09 -17.75 18.47
CA SER A 81 -50.51 -17.18 19.75
C SER A 81 -49.33 -16.70 20.58
N THR A 82 -49.59 -15.77 21.50
CA THR A 82 -48.63 -15.32 22.53
C THR A 82 -48.36 -16.38 23.59
N THR A 83 -49.21 -17.39 23.68
CA THR A 83 -49.07 -18.55 24.55
C THR A 83 -49.19 -19.83 23.73
N THR A 84 -48.46 -20.87 24.12
CA THR A 84 -48.54 -22.20 23.51
C THR A 84 -48.12 -23.28 24.50
N THR A 85 -48.47 -24.52 24.22
CA THR A 85 -48.00 -25.68 24.98
C THR A 85 -46.75 -26.24 24.31
N PHE A 86 -45.67 -26.39 25.07
CA PHE A 86 -44.47 -27.10 24.68
C PHE A 86 -44.51 -28.51 25.26
N SER A 87 -44.23 -29.51 24.43
CA SER A 87 -44.17 -30.90 24.86
C SER A 87 -42.85 -31.57 24.50
N GLY A 88 -42.49 -32.58 25.26
CA GLY A 88 -41.27 -33.38 25.07
C GLY A 88 -41.10 -34.42 26.18
N MET A 89 -39.89 -34.99 26.25
CA MET A 89 -39.55 -36.05 27.21
C MET A 89 -38.59 -35.52 28.26
N LYS A 90 -38.79 -35.90 29.55
CA LYS A 90 -37.83 -35.67 30.64
C LYS A 90 -37.69 -36.94 31.47
N PRO A 91 -36.58 -37.10 32.26
CA PRO A 91 -36.45 -38.23 33.19
C PRO A 91 -37.53 -38.17 34.27
N ILE A 92 -38.07 -39.32 34.64
CA ILE A 92 -39.00 -39.44 35.77
C ILE A 92 -38.32 -38.96 37.05
N GLY A 93 -39.05 -38.22 37.86
CA GLY A 93 -38.56 -37.71 39.17
C GLY A 93 -37.67 -36.47 39.09
N THR A 94 -37.43 -35.91 37.87
CA THR A 94 -36.77 -34.62 37.73
C THR A 94 -37.77 -33.48 37.61
N THR A 95 -37.39 -32.27 38.07
CA THR A 95 -38.21 -31.06 37.95
C THR A 95 -37.58 -30.15 36.87
N LEU A 96 -38.40 -29.57 36.01
CA LEU A 96 -37.97 -28.53 35.06
C LEU A 96 -37.80 -27.22 35.80
N THR A 97 -36.61 -26.58 35.62
CA THR A 97 -36.24 -25.40 36.39
C THR A 97 -36.15 -24.11 35.59
N THR A 98 -35.50 -24.14 34.42
CA THR A 98 -35.23 -22.95 33.63
C THR A 98 -35.33 -23.28 32.15
N ALA A 99 -35.92 -22.37 31.40
CA ALA A 99 -36.09 -22.49 29.96
C ALA A 99 -35.29 -21.42 29.22
N PHE A 100 -34.80 -21.75 28.01
CA PHE A 100 -34.20 -20.78 27.07
C PHE A 100 -34.77 -20.99 25.68
N PHE A 101 -35.09 -19.90 24.97
CA PHE A 101 -35.43 -19.87 23.57
C PHE A 101 -34.44 -19.00 22.81
N PRO A 102 -34.02 -19.36 21.59
CA PRO A 102 -34.27 -20.65 20.93
C PRO A 102 -33.48 -21.81 21.56
N TYR A 103 -33.89 -23.02 21.25
CA TYR A 103 -33.13 -24.23 21.64
C TYR A 103 -31.75 -24.24 20.98
N SER A 104 -30.77 -24.63 21.78
CA SER A 104 -29.44 -24.98 21.28
C SER A 104 -28.85 -26.13 22.09
N ALA A 105 -28.35 -27.17 21.41
CA ALA A 105 -27.70 -28.31 22.05
C ALA A 105 -26.37 -27.92 22.75
N SER A 106 -25.83 -26.74 22.45
CA SER A 106 -24.59 -26.23 23.08
C SER A 106 -24.79 -25.54 24.43
N TYR A 107 -26.03 -25.34 24.86
CA TYR A 107 -26.29 -24.74 26.16
C TYR A 107 -26.05 -25.76 27.27
N SER A 108 -25.49 -25.31 28.37
CA SER A 108 -25.22 -26.18 29.52
C SER A 108 -25.39 -25.42 30.85
N GLN A 109 -25.69 -26.16 31.92
CA GLN A 109 -25.77 -25.63 33.27
C GLN A 109 -24.55 -26.02 34.06
N SER A 110 -24.04 -25.10 34.86
CA SER A 110 -22.97 -25.30 35.83
C SER A 110 -23.41 -24.82 37.22
N LYS A 111 -22.58 -25.03 38.24
CA LYS A 111 -22.82 -24.49 39.60
C LYS A 111 -22.88 -22.96 39.63
N THR A 112 -22.31 -22.29 38.64
CA THR A 112 -22.19 -20.83 38.59
C THR A 112 -23.19 -20.17 37.62
N GLY A 113 -23.99 -20.94 36.89
CA GLY A 113 -24.96 -20.42 35.96
C GLY A 113 -25.08 -21.23 34.66
N PHE A 114 -25.68 -20.64 33.67
CA PHE A 114 -25.93 -21.25 32.37
C PHE A 114 -24.92 -20.73 31.35
N ALA A 115 -24.18 -21.62 30.70
CA ALA A 115 -23.33 -21.28 29.55
C ALA A 115 -24.19 -21.25 28.29
N LEU A 116 -24.29 -20.08 27.69
CA LEU A 116 -25.11 -19.79 26.52
C LEU A 116 -24.23 -19.17 25.43
N SER A 117 -24.74 -19.09 24.21
CA SER A 117 -24.05 -18.44 23.10
C SER A 117 -25.04 -17.67 22.22
N LEU A 118 -24.71 -16.40 21.94
CA LEU A 118 -25.41 -15.61 20.95
C LEU A 118 -24.64 -15.69 19.61
N PRO A 119 -25.32 -16.06 18.49
CA PRO A 119 -24.62 -16.19 17.21
C PRO A 119 -23.92 -14.90 16.75
N GLN A 120 -22.65 -15.02 16.33
CA GLN A 120 -21.89 -13.94 15.71
C GLN A 120 -22.29 -13.72 14.24
N LYS A 121 -22.85 -14.74 13.59
CA LYS A 121 -23.46 -14.67 12.25
C LYS A 121 -24.95 -14.80 12.38
N GLN A 122 -25.66 -13.81 11.87
CA GLN A 122 -27.13 -13.72 11.98
C GLN A 122 -27.72 -13.46 10.59
N ASP A 123 -29.03 -13.73 10.44
CA ASP A 123 -29.75 -13.55 9.18
C ASP A 123 -30.45 -12.19 9.05
N GLY A 124 -30.42 -11.38 10.10
CA GLY A 124 -31.08 -10.06 10.12
C GLY A 124 -32.53 -10.12 10.49
N THR A 125 -33.04 -11.28 10.89
CA THR A 125 -34.40 -11.45 11.42
C THR A 125 -34.40 -11.34 12.95
N ALA A 126 -35.55 -11.21 13.55
CA ALA A 126 -35.68 -11.20 15.01
C ALA A 126 -35.53 -12.59 15.65
N ALA A 127 -35.39 -13.65 14.86
CA ALA A 127 -35.28 -15.04 15.34
C ALA A 127 -34.01 -15.28 16.19
N ASN A 128 -33.01 -14.38 16.10
CA ASN A 128 -31.80 -14.44 16.93
C ASN A 128 -31.97 -13.82 18.34
N ALA A 129 -33.16 -13.29 18.66
CA ALA A 129 -33.45 -12.80 19.99
C ALA A 129 -33.54 -13.98 20.98
N MET A 130 -32.78 -13.87 22.08
CA MET A 130 -32.74 -14.92 23.11
C MET A 130 -33.65 -14.55 24.26
N MET A 131 -34.35 -15.54 24.80
CA MET A 131 -35.23 -15.36 25.94
C MET A 131 -34.97 -16.41 27.02
N MET A 132 -35.23 -16.03 28.25
CA MET A 132 -35.24 -16.93 29.40
C MET A 132 -36.68 -17.07 29.90
N GLY A 133 -37.16 -18.29 30.08
CA GLY A 133 -38.44 -18.61 30.71
C GLY A 133 -38.31 -18.62 32.24
N VAL A 134 -39.12 -17.81 32.87
CA VAL A 134 -39.26 -17.71 34.32
C VAL A 134 -40.59 -18.31 34.71
N GLY A 135 -40.59 -19.24 35.63
CA GLY A 135 -41.82 -19.95 36.07
C GLY A 135 -41.49 -21.29 36.69
N SER A 136 -42.50 -22.16 36.74
CA SER A 136 -42.39 -23.53 37.22
C SER A 136 -43.06 -24.50 36.22
N GLN A 137 -42.83 -25.80 36.42
CA GLN A 137 -43.46 -26.82 35.60
C GLN A 137 -45.01 -26.79 35.72
N ASP A 138 -45.49 -26.45 36.93
CA ASP A 138 -46.93 -26.48 37.23
C ASP A 138 -47.66 -25.19 36.83
N ASP A 139 -46.97 -24.02 36.96
CA ASP A 139 -47.56 -22.70 36.65
C ASP A 139 -47.29 -22.23 35.23
N GLY A 140 -46.46 -22.98 34.49
CA GLY A 140 -45.98 -22.58 33.18
C GLY A 140 -44.80 -21.58 33.23
N TYR A 141 -44.33 -21.15 32.05
CA TYR A 141 -43.18 -20.28 31.91
C TYR A 141 -43.53 -18.98 31.16
N THR A 142 -43.09 -17.87 31.71
CA THR A 142 -43.15 -16.56 31.06
C THR A 142 -41.78 -16.18 30.53
N PHE A 143 -41.66 -15.99 29.22
CA PHE A 143 -40.40 -15.69 28.57
C PHE A 143 -40.10 -14.19 28.56
N VAL A 144 -38.88 -13.83 29.00
CA VAL A 144 -38.31 -12.47 29.00
C VAL A 144 -37.07 -12.42 28.12
N ASN A 145 -36.86 -11.34 27.39
CA ASN A 145 -35.66 -11.17 26.57
C ASN A 145 -34.42 -10.98 27.45
N ILE A 146 -33.34 -11.72 27.15
CA ILE A 146 -32.08 -11.62 27.85
C ILE A 146 -31.03 -10.82 27.07
N ASN A 147 -31.25 -10.50 25.81
CA ASN A 147 -30.37 -9.71 24.97
C ASN A 147 -31.02 -8.37 24.54
N SER A 148 -30.23 -7.49 23.92
CA SER A 148 -30.70 -6.28 23.26
C SER A 148 -30.75 -6.51 21.75
N VAL A 149 -31.51 -5.70 21.04
CA VAL A 149 -31.64 -5.77 19.57
C VAL A 149 -31.37 -4.39 18.96
N VAL A 150 -30.56 -4.32 17.95
CA VAL A 150 -30.42 -3.13 17.08
C VAL A 150 -31.30 -3.33 15.85
N LYS A 151 -32.19 -2.39 15.61
CA LYS A 151 -33.11 -2.38 14.46
C LYS A 151 -32.75 -1.24 13.53
N MET A 152 -32.78 -1.48 12.22
CA MET A 152 -32.69 -0.46 11.19
C MET A 152 -33.53 -0.84 9.97
N ASN A 153 -34.05 0.16 9.27
CA ASN A 153 -34.68 -0.05 7.97
C ASN A 153 -33.64 0.21 6.86
N VAL A 154 -33.45 -0.77 5.98
CA VAL A 154 -32.45 -0.74 4.91
C VAL A 154 -33.15 -0.65 3.56
N PRO A 155 -33.10 0.49 2.85
CA PRO A 155 -33.66 0.61 1.51
C PRO A 155 -32.92 -0.29 0.50
N SER A 156 -33.64 -0.99 -0.35
CA SER A 156 -33.07 -1.84 -1.42
C SER A 156 -32.20 -1.04 -2.40
N SER A 157 -32.48 0.26 -2.57
CA SER A 157 -31.71 1.17 -3.43
C SER A 157 -30.24 1.34 -3.02
N LEU A 158 -29.87 1.01 -1.78
CA LEU A 158 -28.50 1.03 -1.29
C LEU A 158 -27.70 -0.23 -1.69
N ALA A 159 -28.37 -1.25 -2.25
CA ALA A 159 -27.78 -2.50 -2.71
C ALA A 159 -26.89 -3.20 -1.66
N ILE A 160 -27.25 -3.11 -0.37
CA ILE A 160 -26.48 -3.67 0.74
C ILE A 160 -26.73 -5.18 0.82
N SER A 161 -25.66 -5.98 0.87
CA SER A 161 -25.71 -7.45 1.02
C SER A 161 -25.14 -7.95 2.35
N LYS A 162 -24.34 -7.12 3.05
CA LYS A 162 -23.76 -7.47 4.36
C LYS A 162 -23.74 -6.24 5.28
N ILE A 163 -24.07 -6.48 6.55
CA ILE A 163 -24.01 -5.48 7.61
C ILE A 163 -23.23 -6.08 8.77
N GLU A 164 -22.29 -5.32 9.33
CA GLU A 164 -21.56 -5.71 10.52
C GLU A 164 -21.80 -4.66 11.61
N LEU A 165 -22.18 -5.11 12.79
CA LEU A 165 -22.27 -4.30 14.00
C LEU A 165 -21.07 -4.60 14.88
N ILE A 166 -20.33 -3.58 15.24
CA ILE A 166 -19.09 -3.68 16.01
C ILE A 166 -19.18 -2.77 17.23
N ARG A 167 -18.73 -3.26 18.38
CA ARG A 167 -18.55 -2.50 19.62
C ARG A 167 -17.16 -2.75 20.20
N ASP A 168 -16.77 -1.95 21.17
CA ASP A 168 -15.48 -2.13 21.88
C ASP A 168 -15.52 -3.28 22.87
N ASP A 169 -16.73 -3.67 23.35
CA ASP A 169 -16.99 -4.77 24.24
C ASP A 169 -17.60 -5.98 23.51
N GLN A 170 -17.84 -7.07 24.24
CA GLN A 170 -18.45 -8.28 23.68
C GLN A 170 -19.88 -8.00 23.17
N VAL A 171 -20.13 -8.34 21.92
CA VAL A 171 -21.43 -8.18 21.25
C VAL A 171 -22.18 -9.49 21.14
N ALA A 172 -21.47 -10.58 20.91
CA ALA A 172 -22.00 -11.92 20.69
C ALA A 172 -20.98 -12.98 21.15
N GLY A 173 -21.22 -14.24 20.85
CA GLY A 173 -20.37 -15.35 21.27
C GLY A 173 -20.82 -15.95 22.59
N SER A 174 -19.96 -16.71 23.25
CA SER A 174 -20.26 -17.41 24.50
C SER A 174 -20.31 -16.47 25.70
N PHE A 175 -21.26 -16.69 26.59
CA PHE A 175 -21.42 -15.95 27.82
C PHE A 175 -22.04 -16.83 28.93
N THR A 176 -21.94 -16.41 30.18
CA THR A 176 -22.60 -17.07 31.31
C THR A 176 -23.76 -16.22 31.82
N LEU A 177 -24.92 -16.82 31.95
CA LEU A 177 -26.10 -16.20 32.56
C LEU A 177 -26.25 -16.75 33.97
N ILE A 178 -26.32 -15.87 34.97
CA ILE A 178 -26.58 -16.18 36.34
C ILE A 178 -28.00 -15.70 36.66
N SER A 179 -28.92 -16.62 36.95
CA SER A 179 -30.31 -16.29 37.31
C SER A 179 -30.57 -16.39 38.79
N SER A 180 -31.46 -15.53 39.30
CA SER A 180 -32.00 -15.56 40.64
C SER A 180 -33.48 -15.17 40.57
N GLY A 181 -34.35 -16.15 40.50
CA GLY A 181 -35.75 -15.93 40.22
C GLY A 181 -36.00 -15.29 38.85
N SER A 182 -36.72 -14.17 38.84
CA SER A 182 -36.96 -13.40 37.60
C SER A 182 -35.81 -12.47 37.21
N SER A 183 -34.78 -12.34 38.06
CA SER A 183 -33.62 -11.51 37.77
C SER A 183 -32.48 -12.34 37.19
N PHE A 184 -31.70 -11.73 36.31
CA PHE A 184 -30.53 -12.36 35.73
C PHE A 184 -29.39 -11.35 35.54
N ASN A 185 -28.17 -11.88 35.54
CA ASN A 185 -26.97 -11.14 35.18
C ASN A 185 -26.22 -11.88 34.09
N ILE A 186 -25.72 -11.15 33.12
CA ILE A 186 -24.92 -11.69 32.02
C ILE A 186 -23.45 -11.37 32.26
N CYS A 187 -22.65 -12.41 32.37
CA CYS A 187 -21.21 -12.32 32.46
C CYS A 187 -20.60 -12.72 31.11
N GLY A 188 -19.94 -11.79 30.45
CA GLY A 188 -19.23 -12.06 29.21
C GLY A 188 -18.05 -13.00 29.40
N SER A 189 -17.43 -13.42 28.32
CA SER A 189 -16.21 -14.22 28.32
C SER A 189 -15.07 -13.49 29.05
N SER A 190 -14.27 -14.22 29.81
CA SER A 190 -13.05 -13.68 30.43
C SER A 190 -11.99 -13.28 29.40
N VAL A 191 -12.06 -13.84 28.19
CA VAL A 191 -11.23 -13.50 27.04
C VAL A 191 -12.15 -13.13 25.89
N VAL A 192 -12.21 -11.83 25.57
CA VAL A 192 -13.02 -11.29 24.47
C VAL A 192 -12.15 -11.15 23.24
N THR A 193 -12.46 -11.89 22.19
CA THR A 193 -11.77 -11.83 20.91
C THR A 193 -12.37 -10.73 20.01
N ASP A 194 -11.70 -10.37 18.92
CA ASP A 194 -12.26 -9.44 17.91
C ASP A 194 -13.53 -10.00 17.24
N ALA A 195 -13.66 -11.33 17.16
CA ALA A 195 -14.88 -11.97 16.67
C ALA A 195 -16.07 -11.77 17.62
N ASP A 196 -15.83 -11.76 18.92
CA ASP A 196 -16.87 -11.55 19.94
C ASP A 196 -17.37 -10.10 19.98
N LYS A 197 -16.59 -9.16 19.46
CA LYS A 197 -16.94 -7.74 19.35
C LYS A 197 -17.74 -7.41 18.10
N ARG A 198 -18.09 -8.41 17.27
CA ARG A 198 -18.71 -8.24 15.96
C ARG A 198 -19.89 -9.19 15.77
N VAL A 199 -21.00 -8.65 15.24
CA VAL A 199 -22.07 -9.44 14.64
C VAL A 199 -22.12 -9.15 13.16
N THR A 200 -22.17 -10.20 12.34
CA THR A 200 -22.29 -10.11 10.89
C THR A 200 -23.65 -10.60 10.46
N VAL A 201 -24.37 -9.76 9.72
CA VAL A 201 -25.63 -10.11 9.07
C VAL A 201 -25.40 -10.13 7.57
N SER A 202 -25.76 -11.22 6.92
CA SER A 202 -25.59 -11.39 5.47
C SER A 202 -26.90 -11.82 4.82
N SER A 203 -27.14 -11.33 3.62
CA SER A 203 -28.26 -11.74 2.78
C SER A 203 -27.74 -12.37 1.49
N SER A 204 -28.42 -13.37 0.99
CA SER A 204 -28.16 -13.95 -0.35
C SER A 204 -28.54 -13.00 -1.49
N SER A 205 -29.31 -11.95 -1.17
CA SER A 205 -29.71 -10.86 -2.05
C SER A 205 -29.42 -9.51 -1.39
N VAL A 206 -29.99 -8.42 -1.87
CA VAL A 206 -29.94 -7.13 -1.17
C VAL A 206 -30.93 -7.12 0.00
N PHE A 207 -30.56 -6.46 1.09
CA PHE A 207 -31.50 -6.14 2.15
C PHE A 207 -32.57 -5.17 1.65
N SER A 208 -33.81 -5.41 2.07
CA SER A 208 -34.95 -4.55 1.78
C SER A 208 -35.91 -4.56 2.98
N GLY A 209 -36.04 -3.43 3.66
CA GLY A 209 -36.91 -3.31 4.84
C GLY A 209 -36.13 -3.40 6.16
N ASP A 210 -36.80 -3.91 7.19
CA ASP A 210 -36.27 -3.94 8.54
C ASP A 210 -35.24 -5.06 8.74
N VAL A 211 -34.08 -4.71 9.33
CA VAL A 211 -33.00 -5.61 9.72
C VAL A 211 -32.85 -5.55 11.23
N TYR A 212 -32.74 -6.71 11.86
CA TYR A 212 -32.61 -6.89 13.29
C TYR A 212 -31.27 -7.57 13.62
N ILE A 213 -30.51 -7.00 14.56
CA ILE A 213 -29.21 -7.52 15.02
C ILE A 213 -29.31 -7.74 16.53
N ALA A 214 -29.29 -8.99 16.95
CA ALA A 214 -29.28 -9.34 18.36
C ALA A 214 -27.87 -9.11 18.94
N THR A 215 -27.80 -8.50 20.13
CA THR A 215 -26.55 -8.16 20.79
C THR A 215 -26.61 -8.46 22.29
N LEU A 216 -25.49 -8.81 22.91
CA LEU A 216 -25.41 -8.89 24.36
C LEU A 216 -25.61 -7.51 25.01
N PRO A 217 -26.25 -7.44 26.19
CA PRO A 217 -26.34 -6.22 26.98
C PRO A 217 -24.96 -5.64 27.29
N SER A 218 -24.89 -4.32 27.46
CA SER A 218 -23.65 -3.59 27.78
C SER A 218 -23.95 -2.25 28.42
N SER A 219 -23.08 -1.78 29.27
CA SER A 219 -23.07 -0.40 29.77
C SER A 219 -22.60 0.59 28.70
N GLY A 220 -21.90 0.13 27.65
CA GLY A 220 -21.47 0.93 26.52
C GLY A 220 -22.64 1.46 25.72
N LYS A 221 -22.42 2.52 24.96
CA LYS A 221 -23.41 3.18 24.11
C LYS A 221 -22.97 3.27 22.64
N GLY A 222 -21.66 3.11 22.40
CA GLY A 222 -21.06 3.25 21.07
C GLY A 222 -21.34 2.07 20.17
N TYR A 223 -21.30 2.32 18.86
CA TYR A 223 -21.33 1.30 17.81
C TYR A 223 -20.60 1.77 16.56
N THR A 224 -20.11 0.83 15.80
CA THR A 224 -19.71 1.02 14.41
C THR A 224 -20.48 0.06 13.53
N LEU A 225 -21.11 0.59 12.49
CA LEU A 225 -21.79 -0.18 11.46
C LEU A 225 -20.95 -0.16 10.18
N VAL A 226 -20.74 -1.33 9.61
CA VAL A 226 -20.06 -1.52 8.35
C VAL A 226 -21.04 -2.11 7.35
N PHE A 227 -21.33 -1.38 6.29
CA PHE A 227 -22.23 -1.79 5.22
C PHE A 227 -21.42 -2.19 4.00
N THR A 228 -21.61 -3.39 3.49
CA THR A 228 -21.02 -3.84 2.23
C THR A 228 -22.10 -3.97 1.17
N ASN A 229 -21.91 -3.32 0.02
CA ASN A 229 -22.85 -3.44 -1.09
C ASN A 229 -22.52 -4.65 -1.99
N THR A 230 -23.36 -4.92 -2.97
CA THR A 230 -23.20 -6.05 -3.91
C THR A 230 -21.97 -5.93 -4.81
N SER A 231 -21.38 -4.74 -4.94
CA SER A 231 -20.10 -4.52 -5.65
C SER A 231 -18.88 -4.69 -4.75
N GLY A 232 -19.06 -5.09 -3.48
CA GLY A 232 -17.98 -5.26 -2.51
C GLY A 232 -17.40 -3.95 -1.95
N LYS A 233 -17.98 -2.79 -2.31
CA LYS A 233 -17.59 -1.50 -1.71
C LYS A 233 -18.20 -1.38 -0.32
N VAL A 234 -17.51 -0.65 0.55
CA VAL A 234 -17.83 -0.56 1.97
C VAL A 234 -18.10 0.89 2.37
N ALA A 235 -19.12 1.06 3.23
CA ALA A 235 -19.38 2.31 3.93
C ALA A 235 -19.36 2.05 5.45
N VAL A 236 -18.68 2.91 6.20
CA VAL A 236 -18.55 2.79 7.66
C VAL A 236 -19.24 3.96 8.32
N LYS A 237 -20.07 3.67 9.34
CA LYS A 237 -20.73 4.66 10.19
C LYS A 237 -20.56 4.32 11.66
N SER A 238 -20.01 5.23 12.43
CA SER A 238 -19.94 5.12 13.89
C SER A 238 -20.94 6.07 14.54
N GLY A 239 -21.45 5.68 15.69
CA GLY A 239 -22.40 6.46 16.45
C GLY A 239 -22.49 6.00 17.90
N SER A 240 -23.39 6.62 18.64
CA SER A 240 -23.67 6.26 20.03
C SER A 240 -25.15 6.45 20.33
N PHE A 241 -25.73 5.50 21.08
CA PHE A 241 -27.08 5.63 21.59
C PHE A 241 -27.13 6.51 22.84
N ALA A 242 -28.26 7.15 23.11
CA ALA A 242 -28.47 7.91 24.33
C ALA A 242 -28.41 7.05 25.60
N LYS A 243 -28.86 5.79 25.50
CA LYS A 243 -28.90 4.83 26.61
C LYS A 243 -28.07 3.58 26.27
N ALA A 244 -27.55 2.93 27.29
CA ALA A 244 -26.82 1.66 27.21
C ALA A 244 -27.66 0.53 26.58
N TYR A 245 -27.00 -0.55 26.18
CA TYR A 245 -27.66 -1.76 25.65
C TYR A 245 -28.17 -2.60 26.84
N THR A 246 -29.44 -2.43 27.17
CA THR A 246 -30.07 -3.21 28.24
C THR A 246 -30.86 -4.39 27.68
N ALA A 247 -30.94 -5.48 28.41
CA ALA A 247 -31.76 -6.63 28.03
C ALA A 247 -33.22 -6.20 27.77
N GLY A 248 -33.87 -6.85 26.81
CA GLY A 248 -35.25 -6.56 26.42
C GLY A 248 -35.44 -5.24 25.67
N THR A 249 -34.38 -4.52 25.29
CA THR A 249 -34.52 -3.24 24.58
C THR A 249 -34.21 -3.33 23.11
N ILE A 250 -34.98 -2.57 22.30
CA ILE A 250 -34.70 -2.35 20.87
C ILE A 250 -34.06 -1.00 20.69
N LYS A 251 -32.87 -0.97 20.10
CA LYS A 251 -32.14 0.23 19.69
C LYS A 251 -32.48 0.55 18.23
N ASN A 252 -33.44 1.42 18.01
CA ASN A 252 -33.89 1.75 16.64
C ASN A 252 -33.04 2.87 16.04
N LEU A 253 -32.38 2.58 14.93
CA LEU A 253 -31.57 3.51 14.13
C LEU A 253 -32.38 4.24 13.05
N GLY A 254 -33.66 3.87 12.87
CA GLY A 254 -34.50 4.37 11.78
C GLY A 254 -34.05 3.89 10.41
N THR A 255 -34.40 4.66 9.37
CA THR A 255 -34.04 4.30 7.99
C THR A 255 -32.59 4.71 7.70
N VAL A 256 -31.82 3.78 7.18
CA VAL A 256 -30.46 4.04 6.68
C VAL A 256 -30.56 4.99 5.49
N LYS A 257 -30.03 6.21 5.69
CA LYS A 257 -30.00 7.23 4.65
C LYS A 257 -28.79 7.05 3.74
N SER A 258 -28.38 8.08 3.01
CA SER A 258 -27.24 8.03 2.10
C SER A 258 -25.96 7.49 2.75
N LEU A 259 -25.31 6.55 2.06
CA LEU A 259 -24.02 5.99 2.41
C LEU A 259 -23.01 6.32 1.32
N THR A 260 -21.79 6.71 1.73
CA THR A 260 -20.69 6.88 0.80
C THR A 260 -19.88 5.57 0.77
N PHE A 261 -20.03 4.82 -0.30
CA PHE A 261 -19.29 3.57 -0.49
C PHE A 261 -17.93 3.84 -1.13
N GLY A 262 -16.87 3.27 -0.57
CA GLY A 262 -15.50 3.40 -1.05
C GLY A 262 -14.73 2.09 -1.05
N ASP A 263 -13.50 2.16 -1.54
CA ASP A 263 -12.54 1.08 -1.37
C ASP A 263 -12.05 1.05 0.08
N VAL A 264 -11.78 -0.14 0.59
CA VAL A 264 -11.24 -0.34 1.94
C VAL A 264 -10.18 -1.42 1.95
N ALA A 265 -9.32 -1.38 2.98
CA ALA A 265 -8.50 -2.50 3.39
C ALA A 265 -8.98 -3.00 4.75
N ALA A 266 -8.90 -4.30 5.00
CA ALA A 266 -9.22 -4.85 6.30
C ALA A 266 -8.04 -4.67 7.27
N MET A 267 -8.34 -4.51 8.55
CA MET A 267 -7.36 -4.63 9.64
C MET A 267 -7.63 -5.94 10.37
N SER A 268 -6.74 -6.89 10.29
CA SER A 268 -6.95 -8.21 10.88
C SER A 268 -5.67 -8.92 11.23
N GLY A 269 -5.66 -9.52 12.42
CA GLY A 269 -4.61 -10.42 12.87
C GLY A 269 -3.26 -9.78 13.14
N THR A 270 -2.25 -10.63 13.39
CA THR A 270 -0.85 -10.27 13.57
C THR A 270 -0.07 -10.65 12.32
N ALA A 271 0.82 -9.77 11.87
CA ALA A 271 1.70 -9.99 10.74
C ALA A 271 3.15 -10.16 11.21
N SER A 272 3.77 -11.29 10.91
CA SER A 272 5.21 -11.51 11.13
C SER A 272 6.07 -10.99 9.97
N SER A 273 5.45 -10.76 8.80
CA SER A 273 6.08 -10.20 7.60
C SER A 273 5.18 -9.18 6.94
N GLN A 274 5.78 -8.25 6.23
CA GLN A 274 5.09 -7.30 5.37
C GLN A 274 5.05 -7.83 3.94
N LEU A 275 3.99 -7.51 3.18
CA LEU A 275 4.03 -7.67 1.74
C LEU A 275 5.13 -6.76 1.20
N THR A 276 6.00 -7.32 0.39
CA THR A 276 7.03 -6.56 -0.32
C THR A 276 6.78 -6.73 -1.81
N GLY A 277 6.70 -5.62 -2.54
CA GLY A 277 7.03 -5.64 -3.95
C GLY A 277 8.55 -5.81 -4.07
N THR A 278 9.04 -6.31 -5.18
CA THR A 278 10.48 -6.22 -5.45
C THR A 278 10.69 -5.01 -6.35
N PRO A 279 10.98 -3.81 -5.77
CA PRO A 279 11.21 -2.63 -6.57
C PRO A 279 12.62 -2.72 -7.18
N VAL A 280 12.69 -2.70 -8.49
CA VAL A 280 13.95 -2.66 -9.23
C VAL A 280 14.07 -1.30 -9.90
N ARG A 281 15.02 -0.49 -9.41
CA ARG A 281 15.34 0.79 -10.06
C ARG A 281 16.17 0.56 -11.31
N LYS A 282 15.82 1.25 -12.38
CA LYS A 282 16.66 1.31 -13.56
C LYS A 282 17.95 2.05 -13.24
N THR A 283 19.09 1.46 -13.52
CA THR A 283 20.42 2.02 -13.23
C THR A 283 21.31 2.14 -14.46
N THR A 284 20.93 1.62 -15.60
CA THR A 284 21.74 1.58 -16.83
C THR A 284 21.00 2.12 -18.03
N PRO A 285 21.70 2.66 -19.06
CA PRO A 285 23.15 2.85 -19.12
C PRO A 285 23.66 3.97 -18.23
N GLN A 286 24.93 3.90 -17.83
CA GLN A 286 25.63 4.93 -17.06
C GLN A 286 26.74 5.61 -17.89
N ILE A 287 27.31 6.68 -17.34
CA ILE A 287 28.46 7.39 -17.92
C ILE A 287 29.69 6.48 -17.81
N GLN A 288 30.33 6.23 -18.95
CA GLN A 288 31.54 5.41 -18.98
C GLN A 288 32.68 6.13 -18.26
N ASN A 289 33.33 5.45 -17.30
CA ASN A 289 34.39 6.00 -16.47
C ASN A 289 34.03 7.36 -15.82
N GLY A 290 32.76 7.54 -15.43
CA GLY A 290 32.32 8.75 -14.72
C GLY A 290 32.91 8.91 -13.33
N ASN A 291 33.48 7.84 -12.78
CA ASN A 291 34.18 7.79 -11.50
C ASN A 291 35.72 8.06 -11.63
N PHE A 292 36.23 8.25 -12.84
CA PHE A 292 37.63 8.58 -13.13
C PHE A 292 38.67 7.60 -12.57
N GLU A 293 38.37 6.33 -12.43
CA GLU A 293 39.29 5.32 -11.89
C GLU A 293 40.21 4.69 -12.96
N THR A 294 39.82 4.74 -14.23
CA THR A 294 40.63 4.19 -15.34
C THR A 294 41.23 5.28 -16.20
N TRP A 295 42.54 5.16 -16.48
CA TRP A 295 43.33 6.16 -17.17
C TRP A 295 44.23 5.54 -18.24
N THR A 296 44.34 6.20 -19.38
CA THR A 296 45.25 5.83 -20.45
C THR A 296 46.64 6.40 -20.17
N TYR A 297 47.66 5.54 -20.29
CA TYR A 297 49.08 5.91 -20.04
C TYR A 297 49.91 5.91 -21.32
N ASP A 298 49.31 6.25 -22.45
CA ASP A 298 49.92 6.32 -23.78
C ASP A 298 50.64 7.65 -24.09
N GLY A 299 50.94 8.44 -23.06
CA GLY A 299 51.48 9.80 -23.19
C GLY A 299 50.39 10.89 -23.09
N SER A 300 49.12 10.60 -23.35
CA SER A 300 48.04 11.56 -23.15
C SER A 300 47.68 11.71 -21.66
N ASN A 301 47.73 10.62 -20.90
CA ASN A 301 47.33 10.55 -19.49
C ASN A 301 45.92 11.12 -19.24
N LEU A 302 44.98 10.74 -20.09
CA LEU A 302 43.59 11.11 -19.99
C LEU A 302 42.76 10.01 -19.30
N PRO A 303 41.63 10.36 -18.69
CA PRO A 303 40.70 9.32 -18.24
C PRO A 303 40.16 8.58 -19.47
N ASN A 304 40.04 7.25 -19.37
CA ASN A 304 39.49 6.44 -20.47
C ASN A 304 38.10 6.93 -20.87
N ASN A 305 37.81 7.01 -22.16
CA ASN A 305 36.58 7.55 -22.78
C ASN A 305 36.37 9.06 -22.62
N TRP A 306 37.42 9.78 -22.20
CA TRP A 306 37.41 11.23 -22.08
C TRP A 306 38.58 11.84 -22.84
N ASN A 307 38.35 13.06 -23.36
CA ASN A 307 39.28 13.81 -24.20
C ASN A 307 39.50 15.23 -23.67
N SER A 308 40.55 15.85 -24.10
CA SER A 308 40.92 17.22 -23.78
C SER A 308 41.67 17.85 -24.95
N PHE A 309 42.21 19.06 -24.77
CA PHE A 309 43.04 19.72 -25.79
C PHE A 309 44.23 18.86 -26.29
N GLN A 310 44.69 17.90 -25.49
CA GLN A 310 45.77 16.95 -25.84
C GLN A 310 45.42 16.01 -27.00
N THR A 311 44.14 15.74 -27.22
CA THR A 311 43.63 14.88 -28.31
C THR A 311 42.82 15.68 -29.33
N ALA A 312 43.01 17.00 -29.37
CA ALA A 312 42.33 17.91 -30.27
C ALA A 312 42.68 17.67 -31.74
N ASP A 313 41.79 18.08 -32.60
CA ASP A 313 42.04 18.30 -34.03
C ASP A 313 41.97 19.78 -34.38
N GLY A 314 42.11 20.09 -35.67
CA GLY A 314 42.11 21.45 -36.21
C GLY A 314 43.48 22.11 -36.34
N LYS A 315 43.52 23.28 -36.94
CA LYS A 315 44.73 23.97 -37.34
C LYS A 315 45.71 24.24 -36.15
N TRP A 316 45.19 24.47 -34.96
CA TRP A 316 45.99 24.81 -33.76
C TRP A 316 46.05 23.68 -32.74
N ALA A 317 45.63 22.50 -33.08
CA ALA A 317 45.60 21.33 -32.19
C ALA A 317 46.99 21.00 -31.62
N SER A 318 48.04 21.14 -32.42
CA SER A 318 49.43 20.87 -32.00
C SER A 318 49.90 21.70 -30.81
N ALA A 319 49.26 22.84 -30.54
CA ALA A 319 49.55 23.66 -29.38
C ALA A 319 49.18 22.96 -28.04
N GLY A 320 48.37 21.89 -28.07
CA GLY A 320 47.96 21.09 -26.90
C GLY A 320 48.70 19.76 -26.73
N TYR A 321 49.50 19.31 -27.72
CA TYR A 321 50.07 17.96 -27.75
C TYR A 321 51.26 17.75 -26.81
N SER A 322 51.97 18.82 -26.47
CA SER A 322 53.14 18.70 -25.59
C SER A 322 52.72 18.28 -24.17
N SER A 323 53.55 17.46 -23.53
CA SER A 323 53.34 17.11 -22.12
C SER A 323 53.34 18.33 -21.19
N LYS A 324 54.00 19.41 -21.60
CA LYS A 324 53.99 20.71 -20.90
C LYS A 324 52.66 21.43 -21.03
N ASP A 325 51.83 21.01 -21.97
CA ASP A 325 50.60 21.66 -22.33
C ASP A 325 49.34 20.92 -21.82
N ARG A 326 49.55 19.98 -20.93
CA ARG A 326 48.45 19.24 -20.30
C ARG A 326 47.57 20.15 -19.46
N GLN A 327 46.28 19.89 -19.52
CA GLN A 327 45.24 20.59 -18.76
C GLN A 327 44.37 19.65 -17.96
N VAL A 328 44.69 18.35 -17.96
CA VAL A 328 43.96 17.27 -17.28
C VAL A 328 44.98 16.35 -16.59
N ALA A 329 44.68 15.98 -15.35
CA ALA A 329 45.46 14.99 -14.63
C ALA A 329 44.59 14.23 -13.61
N ARG A 330 45.04 13.04 -13.29
CA ARG A 330 44.54 12.26 -12.15
C ARG A 330 44.92 12.97 -10.84
N SER A 331 43.94 13.03 -9.90
CA SER A 331 44.13 13.62 -8.58
C SER A 331 43.69 12.66 -7.49
N THR A 332 44.39 12.65 -6.37
CA THR A 332 43.99 11.95 -5.14
C THR A 332 43.05 12.77 -4.27
N ASP A 333 42.85 14.06 -4.60
CA ASP A 333 41.84 14.90 -3.96
C ASP A 333 40.46 14.55 -4.56
N LYS A 334 39.77 13.65 -3.93
CA LYS A 334 38.47 13.09 -4.34
C LYS A 334 37.33 13.61 -3.48
N ARG A 335 36.11 13.45 -3.95
CA ARG A 335 34.93 13.86 -3.18
C ARG A 335 34.81 13.09 -1.85
N PRO A 336 34.25 13.69 -0.79
CA PRO A 336 33.98 12.99 0.48
C PRO A 336 33.08 11.76 0.26
N GLY A 337 33.48 10.63 0.83
CA GLY A 337 32.72 9.37 0.73
C GLY A 337 32.83 8.67 -0.63
N SER A 338 33.69 9.12 -1.56
CA SER A 338 33.97 8.35 -2.78
C SER A 338 34.60 7.00 -2.44
N LYS A 339 34.08 5.94 -3.10
CA LYS A 339 34.68 4.59 -3.02
C LYS A 339 35.88 4.45 -3.92
N GLY A 340 36.05 5.37 -4.86
CA GLY A 340 37.18 5.43 -5.76
C GLY A 340 38.45 5.96 -5.09
N SER A 341 39.58 5.94 -5.82
CA SER A 341 40.90 6.43 -5.40
C SER A 341 41.22 7.79 -5.98
N TYR A 342 40.56 8.16 -7.06
CA TYR A 342 40.92 9.29 -7.87
C TYR A 342 39.73 10.16 -8.26
N SER A 343 40.03 11.41 -8.60
CA SER A 343 39.18 12.35 -9.31
C SER A 343 39.91 12.89 -10.55
N CYS A 344 39.25 13.65 -11.37
CA CYS A 344 39.83 14.34 -12.51
C CYS A 344 40.04 15.81 -12.18
N ARG A 345 41.30 16.26 -12.21
CA ARG A 345 41.70 17.67 -12.12
C ARG A 345 41.84 18.26 -13.50
N ILE A 346 41.27 19.41 -13.72
CA ILE A 346 41.25 20.17 -14.98
C ILE A 346 41.74 21.58 -14.64
N TRP A 347 42.65 22.16 -15.46
CA TRP A 347 43.16 23.52 -15.15
C TRP A 347 43.33 24.39 -16.37
N ALA A 348 43.19 25.70 -16.20
CA ALA A 348 43.46 26.71 -17.18
C ALA A 348 44.96 27.04 -17.25
N ARG A 349 45.48 27.24 -18.43
CA ARG A 349 46.89 27.53 -18.67
C ARG A 349 47.09 28.55 -19.76
N GLU A 350 48.30 29.14 -19.78
CA GLU A 350 48.75 29.95 -20.90
C GLU A 350 49.36 29.05 -21.97
N ILE A 351 48.92 29.20 -23.20
CA ILE A 351 49.44 28.52 -24.39
C ILE A 351 50.22 29.55 -25.19
N ASN A 352 51.42 29.15 -25.60
CA ASN A 352 52.28 29.93 -26.50
C ASN A 352 52.16 29.33 -27.90
N ALA A 353 51.39 29.98 -28.79
CA ALA A 353 51.30 29.61 -30.18
C ALA A 353 52.20 30.54 -31.00
N ILE A 354 53.49 30.19 -31.13
CA ILE A 354 54.56 30.90 -31.84
C ILE A 354 54.80 32.31 -31.24
N ILE A 355 54.03 33.31 -31.63
CA ILE A 355 54.12 34.70 -31.15
C ILE A 355 52.92 35.18 -30.37
N ILE A 356 51.90 34.33 -30.23
CA ILE A 356 50.64 34.66 -29.53
C ILE A 356 50.58 33.92 -28.18
N LYS A 357 50.36 34.68 -27.12
CA LYS A 357 50.03 34.13 -25.81
C LYS A 357 48.54 34.18 -25.61
N ALA A 358 47.90 33.02 -25.38
CA ALA A 358 46.49 32.94 -25.11
C ALA A 358 46.23 32.10 -23.86
N THR A 359 45.30 32.53 -23.03
CA THR A 359 44.81 31.70 -21.93
C THR A 359 43.83 30.67 -22.49
N ALA A 360 44.24 29.40 -22.46
CA ALA A 360 43.34 28.29 -22.74
C ALA A 360 42.71 27.82 -21.43
N GLN A 361 41.42 27.90 -21.35
CA GLN A 361 40.66 27.29 -20.23
C GLN A 361 40.89 25.78 -20.22
N GLY A 362 40.89 25.20 -19.01
CA GLY A 362 40.86 23.74 -18.87
C GLY A 362 39.57 23.19 -19.45
N ASN A 363 39.64 22.11 -20.22
CA ASN A 363 38.54 21.48 -20.90
C ASN A 363 38.65 19.95 -20.80
N LEU A 364 37.56 19.30 -20.47
CA LEU A 364 37.38 17.86 -20.49
C LEU A 364 36.05 17.54 -21.18
N THR A 365 36.05 16.61 -22.12
CA THR A 365 34.87 16.24 -22.88
C THR A 365 34.83 14.75 -23.20
N THR A 366 33.64 14.19 -23.39
CA THR A 366 33.47 12.85 -23.97
C THR A 366 33.46 12.85 -25.50
N GLY A 367 33.50 14.05 -26.11
CA GLY A 367 33.69 14.26 -27.54
C GLY A 367 35.16 14.60 -27.86
N ARG A 368 35.42 15.21 -29.01
CA ARG A 368 36.70 15.73 -29.46
C ARG A 368 36.73 17.25 -29.34
N VAL A 369 37.90 17.80 -29.02
CA VAL A 369 38.15 19.24 -29.06
C VAL A 369 38.61 19.63 -30.47
N HIS A 370 37.94 20.59 -31.11
CA HIS A 370 38.40 21.22 -32.35
C HIS A 370 39.03 22.57 -32.03
N ALA A 371 40.29 22.73 -32.42
CA ALA A 371 41.09 23.95 -32.22
C ALA A 371 41.37 24.61 -33.58
N GLY A 372 40.41 25.33 -34.14
CA GLY A 372 40.51 25.96 -35.45
C GLY A 372 41.02 27.42 -35.43
N SER A 373 41.03 28.07 -34.25
CA SER A 373 41.38 29.47 -34.09
C SER A 373 42.21 29.77 -32.83
N THR A 374 43.11 30.74 -32.93
CA THR A 374 43.82 31.32 -31.78
C THR A 374 42.97 32.26 -30.93
N THR A 375 41.82 32.74 -31.49
CA THR A 375 40.85 33.51 -30.74
C THR A 375 39.96 32.54 -29.94
N ALA A 376 40.08 32.50 -28.66
CA ALA A 376 39.42 31.50 -27.78
C ALA A 376 37.91 31.45 -28.00
N ALA A 377 37.24 32.59 -28.17
CA ALA A 377 35.81 32.69 -28.36
C ALA A 377 35.35 32.56 -29.82
N SER A 378 36.23 32.07 -30.72
CA SER A 378 35.87 31.82 -32.11
C SER A 378 34.93 30.62 -32.24
N GLU A 379 33.95 30.69 -33.12
CA GLU A 379 33.09 29.55 -33.50
C GLU A 379 33.87 28.40 -34.16
N ASN A 380 35.11 28.65 -34.56
CA ASN A 380 36.02 27.62 -35.04
C ASN A 380 36.70 26.82 -33.90
N ASN A 381 36.36 27.12 -32.64
CA ASN A 381 36.80 26.35 -31.47
C ASN A 381 35.56 25.75 -30.81
N TYR A 382 35.44 24.43 -30.80
CA TYR A 382 34.30 23.72 -30.24
C TYR A 382 34.66 22.31 -29.75
N ASN A 383 33.78 21.72 -28.96
CA ASN A 383 33.78 20.28 -28.69
C ASN A 383 32.72 19.62 -29.55
N TYR A 384 32.96 18.44 -30.07
CA TYR A 384 31.97 17.74 -30.88
C TYR A 384 32.01 16.22 -30.68
N SER A 385 30.86 15.56 -30.91
CA SER A 385 30.81 14.11 -30.95
C SER A 385 31.38 13.62 -32.26
N ASP A 386 32.60 13.13 -32.25
CA ASP A 386 33.30 12.62 -33.43
C ASP A 386 33.04 11.09 -33.54
N ARG A 387 31.93 10.72 -34.17
CA ARG A 387 31.50 9.31 -34.29
C ARG A 387 32.38 8.52 -35.26
N ASP A 388 32.80 9.13 -36.32
CA ASP A 388 33.57 8.49 -37.40
C ASP A 388 35.05 8.43 -37.11
N GLY A 389 35.49 9.28 -36.19
CA GLY A 389 36.89 9.40 -35.81
C GLY A 389 37.71 10.29 -36.74
N TYR A 390 38.60 11.09 -36.13
CA TYR A 390 39.59 11.87 -36.86
C TYR A 390 40.63 10.95 -37.51
N THR A 391 40.85 11.07 -38.80
CA THR A 391 41.88 10.30 -39.52
C THR A 391 43.25 10.92 -39.24
N THR A 392 44.06 10.23 -38.47
CA THR A 392 45.48 10.62 -38.26
C THR A 392 46.29 10.28 -39.52
N ASN A 393 47.51 10.78 -39.60
CA ASN A 393 48.45 10.51 -40.68
C ASN A 393 48.65 9.00 -40.99
N ASN A 394 48.26 8.12 -40.08
CA ASN A 394 48.36 6.67 -40.20
C ASN A 394 47.05 5.99 -40.61
N ASN A 395 46.05 6.74 -41.06
CA ASN A 395 44.70 6.24 -41.42
C ASN A 395 43.97 5.46 -40.32
N VAL A 396 44.31 5.66 -39.06
CA VAL A 396 43.63 5.04 -37.90
C VAL A 396 42.50 5.95 -37.46
N LYS A 397 41.28 5.44 -37.61
CA LYS A 397 40.10 6.09 -37.05
C LYS A 397 40.11 5.96 -35.52
N ASN A 398 39.96 7.07 -34.83
CA ASN A 398 39.89 7.12 -33.36
C ASN A 398 38.63 7.92 -32.97
N PRO A 399 37.45 7.28 -32.91
CA PRO A 399 36.20 7.96 -32.57
C PRO A 399 36.26 8.55 -31.15
N CYS A 400 35.67 9.73 -31.00
CA CYS A 400 35.53 10.43 -29.72
C CYS A 400 34.03 10.76 -29.53
N ALA A 401 33.22 9.74 -29.28
CA ALA A 401 31.81 9.87 -29.02
C ALA A 401 31.40 8.79 -28.00
N MET A 402 30.73 9.19 -26.93
CA MET A 402 30.26 8.26 -25.91
C MET A 402 28.85 7.74 -26.27
N SER A 403 28.75 6.45 -26.63
CA SER A 403 27.46 5.80 -26.89
C SER A 403 26.57 5.83 -25.65
N PHE A 404 25.32 6.24 -25.82
CA PHE A 404 24.36 6.36 -24.73
C PHE A 404 22.93 6.30 -25.26
N THR A 405 22.17 5.27 -24.84
CA THR A 405 20.79 5.03 -25.29
C THR A 405 19.75 5.27 -24.20
N GLY A 406 20.17 5.81 -23.05
CA GLY A 406 19.29 6.04 -21.90
C GLY A 406 18.44 7.29 -22.02
N LYS A 407 17.34 7.30 -21.26
CA LYS A 407 16.52 8.49 -20.98
C LYS A 407 16.52 8.75 -19.46
N PRO A 408 17.64 9.25 -18.87
CA PRO A 408 17.69 9.56 -17.45
C PRO A 408 16.93 10.84 -17.12
N ASP A 409 16.46 10.97 -15.88
CA ASP A 409 15.79 12.20 -15.43
C ASP A 409 16.77 13.30 -15.09
N SER A 410 17.95 12.93 -14.59
CA SER A 410 18.97 13.90 -14.20
C SER A 410 20.37 13.32 -14.33
N ILE A 411 21.37 14.20 -14.31
CA ILE A 411 22.78 13.88 -14.17
C ILE A 411 23.31 14.49 -12.87
N VAL A 412 24.13 13.74 -12.16
CA VAL A 412 24.82 14.17 -10.96
C VAL A 412 26.30 14.26 -11.26
N VAL A 413 26.94 15.32 -10.80
CA VAL A 413 28.39 15.49 -10.81
C VAL A 413 28.83 16.01 -9.46
N TRP A 414 29.90 15.46 -8.90
CA TRP A 414 30.62 16.08 -7.81
C TRP A 414 31.69 17.00 -8.40
N ALA A 415 31.69 18.24 -7.96
CA ALA A 415 32.61 19.24 -8.48
C ALA A 415 33.21 20.10 -7.36
N LYS A 416 34.45 20.54 -7.58
CA LYS A 416 35.16 21.50 -6.75
C LYS A 416 35.86 22.49 -7.66
N PHE A 417 35.50 23.77 -7.57
CA PHE A 417 36.11 24.83 -8.39
C PHE A 417 36.96 25.77 -7.53
N ILE A 418 38.20 26.00 -7.96
CA ILE A 418 39.17 26.87 -7.32
C ILE A 418 39.63 27.89 -8.37
N PRO A 419 39.07 29.09 -8.42
CA PRO A 419 39.52 30.14 -9.31
C PRO A 419 40.84 30.72 -8.82
N ALA A 420 41.79 30.95 -9.73
CA ALA A 420 43.05 31.64 -9.43
C ALA A 420 42.83 33.11 -9.07
N LYS A 421 41.77 33.72 -9.59
CA LYS A 421 41.32 35.07 -9.27
C LYS A 421 39.84 35.14 -9.15
N ASN A 422 39.33 36.02 -8.30
CA ASN A 422 37.90 36.32 -8.25
C ASN A 422 37.55 37.30 -9.38
N LEU A 423 36.94 36.81 -10.43
CA LEU A 423 36.48 37.63 -11.55
C LEU A 423 35.05 38.14 -11.23
N SER A 424 34.75 39.38 -11.66
CA SER A 424 33.41 39.94 -11.65
C SER A 424 32.56 39.36 -12.80
N ASP A 425 33.19 39.27 -13.97
CA ASP A 425 32.56 38.73 -15.17
C ASP A 425 33.00 37.27 -15.36
N TYR A 426 32.03 36.39 -15.64
CA TYR A 426 32.26 34.96 -15.85
C TYR A 426 33.01 34.26 -14.69
N PRO A 427 32.56 34.40 -13.42
CA PRO A 427 33.27 33.92 -12.25
C PRO A 427 33.21 32.39 -12.04
N ASN A 428 32.49 31.67 -12.92
CA ASN A 428 32.09 30.28 -12.72
C ASN A 428 32.82 29.33 -13.68
N ALA A 429 33.07 28.12 -13.22
CA ALA A 429 33.31 26.98 -14.10
C ALA A 429 31.95 26.53 -14.73
N LYS A 430 32.00 25.65 -15.71
CA LYS A 430 30.80 25.15 -16.41
C LYS A 430 30.83 23.64 -16.59
N PHE A 431 29.71 23.02 -16.35
CA PHE A 431 29.45 21.64 -16.73
C PHE A 431 28.21 21.57 -17.61
N SER A 432 28.27 20.79 -18.69
CA SER A 432 27.13 20.56 -19.57
C SER A 432 27.07 19.10 -20.02
N ALA A 433 25.84 18.61 -20.21
CA ALA A 433 25.54 17.30 -20.74
C ALA A 433 24.47 17.42 -21.82
N VAL A 434 24.73 16.86 -23.00
CA VAL A 434 23.77 16.83 -24.12
C VAL A 434 23.61 15.40 -24.60
N ILE A 435 22.39 14.89 -24.50
CA ILE A 435 21.98 13.62 -25.12
C ILE A 435 21.50 13.94 -26.52
N HIS A 436 22.05 13.27 -27.54
CA HIS A 436 21.72 13.53 -28.92
C HIS A 436 21.45 12.25 -29.72
N ASP A 437 20.87 12.42 -30.91
CA ASP A 437 20.59 11.35 -31.83
C ASP A 437 21.83 10.86 -32.59
N ASP A 438 21.66 10.23 -33.73
CA ASP A 438 22.72 9.65 -34.56
C ASP A 438 23.38 10.69 -35.49
N HIS A 439 23.75 11.85 -34.96
CA HIS A 439 24.49 12.90 -35.67
C HIS A 439 25.62 13.43 -34.76
N ASP A 440 26.66 14.03 -35.36
CA ASP A 440 27.67 14.73 -34.61
C ASP A 440 27.11 16.02 -34.04
N TYR A 441 27.12 16.12 -32.70
CA TYR A 441 26.69 17.32 -31.98
C TYR A 441 27.89 18.24 -31.74
N ILE A 442 27.76 19.53 -32.08
CA ILE A 442 28.80 20.53 -31.88
C ILE A 442 28.43 21.48 -30.73
N SER A 443 29.32 21.61 -29.76
CA SER A 443 29.18 22.52 -28.61
C SER A 443 30.26 23.63 -28.66
N TYR A 444 29.86 24.85 -28.96
CA TYR A 444 30.76 25.99 -29.13
C TYR A 444 31.24 26.59 -27.81
N GLY A 445 30.77 26.11 -26.67
CA GLY A 445 31.14 26.68 -25.37
C GLY A 445 30.55 28.07 -25.08
N LEU A 446 29.95 28.72 -26.06
CA LEU A 446 29.33 30.03 -25.93
C LEU A 446 27.89 29.88 -25.44
N SER A 447 27.35 30.86 -24.69
CA SER A 447 26.03 30.76 -24.04
C SER A 447 24.84 30.76 -24.99
N SER A 448 25.01 31.12 -26.27
CA SER A 448 23.93 31.36 -27.21
C SER A 448 24.02 30.57 -28.55
N SER A 449 24.97 29.67 -28.72
CA SER A 449 25.36 29.21 -30.05
C SER A 449 25.09 27.74 -30.37
N ASP A 450 23.94 27.20 -29.98
CA ASP A 450 23.47 26.07 -30.75
C ASP A 450 22.89 26.59 -32.03
N ASN A 451 23.58 26.36 -33.18
CA ASN A 451 22.99 26.66 -34.47
C ASN A 451 21.74 25.80 -34.70
N ALA A 452 20.89 26.18 -35.65
CA ALA A 452 19.61 25.51 -35.91
C ALA A 452 19.79 24.01 -36.22
N THR A 453 20.90 23.62 -36.86
CA THR A 453 21.23 22.23 -37.19
C THR A 453 21.46 21.41 -35.94
N ASN A 454 22.30 21.90 -35.00
CA ASN A 454 22.60 21.22 -33.76
C ASN A 454 21.37 21.04 -32.85
N LYS A 455 20.47 22.04 -32.82
CA LYS A 455 19.20 21.93 -32.07
C LYS A 455 18.35 20.78 -32.59
N GLY A 456 18.39 20.51 -33.86
CA GLY A 456 17.68 19.39 -34.46
C GLY A 456 18.18 18.01 -34.00
N TYR A 457 19.40 17.90 -33.52
CA TYR A 457 20.01 16.62 -33.05
C TYR A 457 19.83 16.37 -31.56
N VAL A 458 19.51 17.40 -30.79
CA VAL A 458 19.38 17.29 -29.31
C VAL A 458 18.12 16.51 -28.94
N VAL A 459 18.30 15.55 -28.04
CA VAL A 459 17.23 14.82 -27.36
C VAL A 459 16.94 15.45 -26.01
N ALA A 460 18.01 15.68 -25.22
CA ALA A 460 17.92 16.32 -23.91
C ALA A 460 19.21 17.05 -23.57
N SER A 461 19.12 18.06 -22.72
CA SER A 461 20.29 18.81 -22.25
C SER A 461 20.20 19.18 -20.78
N ALA A 462 21.37 19.35 -20.14
CA ALA A 462 21.52 19.85 -18.80
C ALA A 462 22.79 20.72 -18.72
N VAL A 463 22.69 21.90 -18.11
CA VAL A 463 23.82 22.84 -17.99
C VAL A 463 23.86 23.44 -16.60
N LYS A 464 25.08 23.58 -16.05
CA LYS A 464 25.32 24.24 -14.75
C LYS A 464 26.57 25.12 -14.78
N LEU A 465 26.43 26.32 -14.28
CA LEU A 465 27.54 27.15 -13.85
C LEU A 465 27.93 26.72 -12.45
N ILE A 466 29.23 26.42 -12.24
CA ILE A 466 29.76 25.89 -10.98
C ILE A 466 30.42 27.02 -10.22
N ASP A 467 29.89 27.33 -9.06
CA ASP A 467 30.44 28.35 -8.15
C ASP A 467 31.69 27.84 -7.42
N LYS A 468 32.52 28.77 -6.97
CA LYS A 468 33.74 28.45 -6.21
C LYS A 468 33.51 27.72 -4.90
N ASN A 469 32.33 27.92 -4.25
CA ASN A 469 31.96 27.27 -3.00
C ASN A 469 33.07 27.17 -1.93
N GLY A 470 33.95 28.18 -1.87
CA GLY A 470 35.11 28.16 -0.96
C GLY A 470 36.11 27.04 -1.25
N GLY A 471 36.20 26.55 -2.47
CA GLY A 471 37.11 25.45 -2.85
C GLY A 471 36.71 24.10 -2.24
N ARG A 472 35.43 23.91 -1.88
CA ARG A 472 34.88 22.66 -1.33
C ARG A 472 34.16 21.86 -2.37
N TRP A 473 34.21 20.53 -2.22
CA TRP A 473 33.38 19.61 -3.01
C TRP A 473 31.90 19.86 -2.82
N GLN A 474 31.14 19.86 -3.92
CA GLN A 474 29.72 20.02 -3.94
C GLN A 474 29.07 18.96 -4.85
N ARG A 475 27.97 18.37 -4.40
CA ARG A 475 27.14 17.49 -5.19
C ARG A 475 26.14 18.33 -5.98
N ILE A 476 26.21 18.26 -7.29
CA ILE A 476 25.36 19.01 -8.19
C ILE A 476 24.46 18.03 -8.93
N SER A 477 23.15 18.20 -8.81
CA SER A 477 22.16 17.41 -9.54
C SER A 477 21.44 18.29 -10.55
N LEU A 478 21.42 17.88 -11.79
CA LEU A 478 20.89 18.63 -12.93
C LEU A 478 19.78 17.83 -13.61
N PRO A 479 18.52 18.27 -13.63
CA PRO A 479 17.50 17.64 -14.42
C PRO A 479 17.80 17.80 -15.92
N PHE A 480 17.54 16.78 -16.72
CA PHE A 480 17.57 16.87 -18.16
C PHE A 480 16.31 17.57 -18.69
N ALA A 481 16.51 18.59 -19.51
CA ALA A 481 15.42 19.19 -20.29
C ALA A 481 15.30 18.44 -21.62
N TYR A 482 14.26 17.62 -21.75
CA TYR A 482 13.95 16.87 -22.97
C TYR A 482 13.24 17.77 -23.97
N THR A 483 13.80 17.93 -25.15
CA THR A 483 13.28 18.80 -26.23
C THR A 483 12.79 18.01 -27.44
N SER A 484 13.04 16.69 -27.48
CA SER A 484 12.69 15.82 -28.60
C SER A 484 12.33 14.41 -28.12
N ASN A 485 11.48 13.72 -28.88
CA ASN A 485 11.14 12.31 -28.70
C ASN A 485 12.06 11.36 -29.50
N LYS A 486 13.10 11.87 -30.15
CA LYS A 486 14.07 11.07 -30.88
C LYS A 486 14.75 10.05 -29.97
N ASN A 487 15.30 9.02 -30.58
CA ASN A 487 16.08 8.02 -29.86
C ASN A 487 17.46 8.58 -29.48
N ALA A 488 17.81 8.48 -28.21
CA ALA A 488 19.14 8.76 -27.73
C ALA A 488 20.14 7.75 -28.32
N ARG A 489 21.28 8.23 -28.78
CA ARG A 489 22.38 7.41 -29.32
C ARG A 489 23.70 7.72 -28.64
N TYR A 490 23.93 8.97 -28.30
CA TYR A 490 25.18 9.46 -27.75
C TYR A 490 24.92 10.47 -26.64
N ILE A 491 25.92 10.67 -25.78
CA ILE A 491 25.95 11.77 -24.80
C ILE A 491 27.27 12.50 -24.90
N GLN A 492 27.22 13.81 -25.05
CA GLN A 492 28.38 14.67 -24.96
C GLN A 492 28.37 15.41 -23.64
N LEU A 493 29.42 15.16 -22.84
CA LEU A 493 29.68 15.84 -21.59
C LEU A 493 30.82 16.81 -21.79
N ASN A 494 30.71 18.02 -21.23
CA ASN A 494 31.78 19.00 -21.24
C ASN A 494 31.94 19.61 -19.85
N ALA A 495 33.19 19.67 -19.36
CA ALA A 495 33.57 20.37 -18.15
C ALA A 495 34.67 21.38 -18.49
N SER A 496 34.49 22.63 -18.09
CA SER A 496 35.48 23.68 -18.32
C SER A 496 35.72 24.56 -17.10
N THR A 497 36.94 25.06 -16.93
CA THR A 497 37.32 25.91 -15.81
C THR A 497 36.72 27.32 -15.88
N ASN A 498 36.10 27.70 -16.97
CA ASN A 498 35.40 28.97 -17.11
C ASN A 498 34.13 28.80 -17.95
N SER A 499 33.10 29.58 -17.63
CA SER A 499 31.82 29.54 -18.31
C SER A 499 31.83 30.14 -19.71
N TYR A 500 32.82 30.96 -20.04
CA TYR A 500 33.01 31.62 -21.34
C TYR A 500 34.44 31.44 -21.87
N PRO A 501 34.63 31.01 -23.12
CA PRO A 501 35.97 30.80 -23.70
C PRO A 501 36.84 32.04 -23.64
N GLY A 502 38.08 31.89 -23.13
CA GLY A 502 39.06 32.96 -23.05
C GLY A 502 38.87 33.98 -21.93
N LYS A 503 37.86 33.82 -21.08
CA LYS A 503 37.59 34.74 -19.94
C LYS A 503 38.15 34.25 -18.60
N GLY A 504 38.62 33.00 -18.53
CA GLY A 504 39.22 32.45 -17.33
C GLY A 504 40.62 32.98 -17.05
N THR A 505 41.15 32.65 -15.90
CA THR A 505 42.47 33.02 -15.44
C THR A 505 43.40 31.80 -15.48
N LYS A 506 44.66 31.98 -15.91
CA LYS A 506 45.69 30.95 -15.78
C LYS A 506 45.77 30.48 -14.33
N GLY A 507 45.65 29.15 -14.12
CA GLY A 507 45.65 28.52 -12.79
C GLY A 507 44.26 28.33 -12.20
N ASP A 508 43.16 28.67 -12.90
CA ASP A 508 41.82 28.21 -12.51
C ASP A 508 41.82 26.68 -12.51
N GLU A 509 41.29 26.05 -11.47
CA GLU A 509 41.23 24.59 -11.31
C GLU A 509 39.80 24.12 -11.09
N LEU A 510 39.41 23.08 -11.82
CA LEU A 510 38.15 22.36 -11.63
C LEU A 510 38.47 20.88 -11.38
N TYR A 511 37.94 20.37 -10.29
CA TYR A 511 37.95 18.93 -9.99
C TYR A 511 36.56 18.38 -10.19
N ILE A 512 36.46 17.23 -10.82
CA ILE A 512 35.21 16.50 -11.01
C ILE A 512 35.38 15.04 -10.63
N ASP A 513 34.31 14.45 -10.08
CA ASP A 513 34.29 13.08 -9.60
C ASP A 513 32.87 12.51 -9.66
N ASP A 514 32.75 11.18 -9.73
CA ASP A 514 31.50 10.42 -9.62
C ASP A 514 30.35 11.04 -10.42
N ILE A 515 30.51 11.12 -11.74
CA ILE A 515 29.43 11.51 -12.66
C ILE A 515 28.52 10.32 -12.89
N GLU A 516 27.24 10.48 -12.55
CA GLU A 516 26.24 9.44 -12.72
C GLU A 516 24.93 10.01 -13.29
N VAL A 517 24.17 9.21 -14.01
CA VAL A 517 22.81 9.58 -14.42
C VAL A 517 21.81 8.86 -13.54
N ILE A 518 20.71 9.55 -13.22
CA ILE A 518 19.65 9.06 -12.34
C ILE A 518 18.41 8.78 -13.18
N TYR A 519 17.87 7.59 -13.01
CA TYR A 519 16.60 7.19 -13.59
C TYR A 519 15.52 7.16 -12.51
N ASN A 520 14.52 8.02 -12.62
CA ASN A 520 13.30 7.94 -11.83
C ASN A 520 12.36 6.92 -12.49
N ASN A 521 12.81 5.68 -12.52
CA ASN A 521 12.10 4.56 -13.12
C ASN A 521 12.30 3.34 -12.23
N VAL A 522 11.18 2.82 -11.71
CA VAL A 522 11.16 1.67 -10.81
C VAL A 522 10.17 0.64 -11.34
N THR A 523 10.64 -0.56 -11.61
CA THR A 523 9.78 -1.71 -11.89
C THR A 523 9.42 -2.37 -10.56
N LEU A 524 8.12 -2.51 -10.31
CA LEU A 524 7.57 -3.17 -9.13
C LEU A 524 6.90 -4.49 -9.56
N SER A 525 7.31 -5.58 -8.94
CA SER A 525 6.63 -6.87 -9.10
C SER A 525 5.55 -7.03 -8.06
N ILE A 526 4.29 -7.14 -8.50
CA ILE A 526 3.13 -7.36 -7.64
C ILE A 526 2.85 -8.86 -7.60
N GLY A 527 2.92 -9.45 -6.41
CA GLY A 527 2.69 -10.88 -6.21
C GLY A 527 1.21 -11.29 -6.37
N SER A 528 0.91 -12.56 -6.08
CA SER A 528 -0.43 -13.15 -6.21
C SER A 528 -1.49 -12.52 -5.31
N SER A 529 -1.11 -11.78 -4.28
CA SER A 529 -2.04 -10.99 -3.45
C SER A 529 -2.74 -9.89 -4.24
N GLY A 530 -2.18 -9.47 -5.38
CA GLY A 530 -2.66 -8.33 -6.15
C GLY A 530 -2.37 -6.97 -5.53
N TRP A 531 -1.57 -6.91 -4.45
CA TRP A 531 -1.24 -5.69 -3.71
C TRP A 531 0.25 -5.59 -3.41
N ALA A 532 0.77 -4.37 -3.40
CA ALA A 532 2.12 -4.07 -2.95
C ALA A 532 2.17 -2.68 -2.28
N PRO A 533 3.00 -2.51 -1.24
CA PRO A 533 3.31 -1.20 -0.68
C PRO A 533 4.28 -0.45 -1.59
N VAL A 534 4.17 0.87 -1.63
CA VAL A 534 5.05 1.73 -2.43
C VAL A 534 5.34 3.03 -1.71
N CYS A 535 6.62 3.39 -1.62
CA CYS A 535 7.10 4.73 -1.29
C CYS A 535 8.31 5.03 -2.15
N LEU A 536 8.26 6.07 -2.98
CA LEU A 536 9.29 6.42 -3.94
C LEU A 536 9.91 7.78 -3.61
N ASP A 537 11.20 7.93 -3.92
CA ASP A 537 11.97 9.17 -3.72
C ASP A 537 11.82 10.18 -4.87
N PHE A 538 10.84 9.99 -5.73
CA PHE A 538 10.48 10.87 -6.84
C PHE A 538 8.95 10.91 -7.04
N ASN A 539 8.47 11.94 -7.73
CA ASN A 539 7.07 12.02 -8.17
C ASN A 539 6.84 10.99 -9.27
N ALA A 540 5.97 10.01 -9.02
CA ALA A 540 5.81 8.84 -9.87
C ALA A 540 4.45 8.79 -10.56
N LEU A 541 4.46 8.59 -11.88
CA LEU A 541 3.24 8.34 -12.65
C LEU A 541 2.68 6.95 -12.29
N VAL A 542 1.40 6.88 -11.96
CA VAL A 542 0.71 5.59 -11.78
C VAL A 542 0.58 4.91 -13.14
N PRO A 543 1.17 3.72 -13.35
CA PRO A 543 1.16 3.06 -14.65
C PRO A 543 -0.22 2.55 -15.05
N SER A 544 -0.44 2.36 -16.34
CA SER A 544 -1.61 1.65 -16.86
C SER A 544 -1.64 0.22 -16.30
N GLY A 545 -2.83 -0.29 -15.93
CA GLY A 545 -2.99 -1.61 -15.32
C GLY A 545 -2.79 -1.64 -13.80
N ALA A 546 -2.49 -0.50 -13.17
CA ALA A 546 -2.40 -0.36 -11.72
C ALA A 546 -3.28 0.79 -11.21
N THR A 547 -3.67 0.70 -9.94
CA THR A 547 -4.30 1.78 -9.20
C THR A 547 -3.56 1.92 -7.86
N ALA A 548 -3.10 3.11 -7.54
CA ALA A 548 -2.53 3.40 -6.25
C ALA A 548 -3.62 3.90 -5.29
N TYR A 549 -3.42 3.67 -3.99
CA TYR A 549 -4.35 4.12 -2.96
C TYR A 549 -3.58 4.72 -1.79
N TYR A 550 -4.06 5.82 -1.26
CA TYR A 550 -3.70 6.31 0.05
C TYR A 550 -4.85 6.08 1.03
N ALA A 551 -4.62 6.21 2.32
CA ALA A 551 -5.61 5.92 3.35
C ALA A 551 -5.92 7.15 4.20
N THR A 552 -7.21 7.38 4.51
CA THR A 552 -7.66 8.59 5.21
C THR A 552 -8.23 8.35 6.60
N GLY A 553 -8.39 7.11 7.02
CA GLY A 553 -8.92 6.81 8.35
C GLY A 553 -9.08 5.32 8.61
N MET A 554 -9.29 5.01 9.88
CA MET A 554 -9.55 3.64 10.36
C MET A 554 -10.84 3.64 11.17
N ALA A 555 -11.74 2.71 10.88
CA ALA A 555 -12.94 2.48 11.68
C ALA A 555 -13.46 1.06 11.48
N GLY A 556 -13.96 0.44 12.55
CA GLY A 556 -14.61 -0.87 12.49
C GLY A 556 -13.75 -2.00 11.96
N GLY A 557 -12.42 -1.94 12.12
CA GLY A 557 -11.49 -2.91 11.57
C GLY A 557 -11.24 -2.76 10.06
N TYR A 558 -11.54 -1.58 9.50
CA TYR A 558 -11.26 -1.23 8.11
C TYR A 558 -10.49 0.07 8.00
N VAL A 559 -9.68 0.16 6.97
CA VAL A 559 -8.95 1.35 6.53
C VAL A 559 -9.65 1.88 5.29
N THR A 560 -10.06 3.15 5.31
CA THR A 560 -10.66 3.81 4.14
C THR A 560 -9.57 4.15 3.13
N LEU A 561 -9.74 3.70 1.89
CA LEU A 561 -8.81 3.91 0.79
C LEU A 561 -9.36 4.94 -0.20
N VAL A 562 -8.48 5.81 -0.67
CA VAL A 562 -8.78 6.79 -1.73
C VAL A 562 -7.88 6.50 -2.92
N ALA A 563 -8.49 6.31 -4.08
CA ALA A 563 -7.78 5.93 -5.29
C ALA A 563 -7.01 7.10 -5.91
N ILE A 564 -5.80 6.81 -6.37
CA ILE A 564 -5.00 7.60 -7.30
C ILE A 564 -4.97 6.80 -8.62
N PRO A 565 -5.80 7.15 -9.61
CA PRO A 565 -5.96 6.33 -10.81
C PRO A 565 -4.71 6.37 -11.70
N ALA A 566 -4.64 5.42 -12.64
CA ALA A 566 -3.62 5.40 -13.68
C ALA A 566 -3.53 6.75 -14.41
N GLY A 567 -2.31 7.19 -14.72
CA GLY A 567 -2.04 8.48 -15.35
C GLY A 567 -1.96 9.67 -14.38
N SER A 568 -2.36 9.51 -13.12
CA SER A 568 -2.12 10.47 -12.03
C SER A 568 -0.73 10.29 -11.42
N VAL A 569 -0.26 11.26 -10.63
CA VAL A 569 1.09 11.26 -10.07
C VAL A 569 1.05 11.09 -8.56
N ILE A 570 1.76 10.06 -8.05
CA ILE A 570 2.01 9.87 -6.63
C ILE A 570 3.08 10.87 -6.19
N PRO A 571 2.87 11.65 -5.11
CA PRO A 571 3.88 12.56 -4.59
C PRO A 571 5.12 11.80 -4.09
N LYS A 572 6.30 12.38 -4.29
CA LYS A 572 7.55 11.93 -3.68
C LYS A 572 7.39 11.73 -2.17
N GLY A 573 7.83 10.56 -1.67
CA GLY A 573 7.79 10.22 -0.24
C GLY A 573 6.41 9.85 0.30
N ALA A 574 5.36 9.93 -0.50
CA ALA A 574 4.04 9.49 -0.07
C ALA A 574 3.98 7.96 0.06
N GLY A 575 3.49 7.48 1.21
CA GLY A 575 3.17 6.07 1.38
C GLY A 575 1.85 5.74 0.68
N VAL A 576 1.85 4.76 -0.19
CA VAL A 576 0.66 4.26 -0.89
C VAL A 576 0.68 2.74 -0.98
N ILE A 577 -0.47 2.11 -1.16
CA ILE A 577 -0.57 0.71 -1.58
C ILE A 577 -1.05 0.68 -3.03
N VAL A 578 -0.53 -0.26 -3.81
CA VAL A 578 -0.83 -0.39 -5.24
C VAL A 578 -1.56 -1.71 -5.47
N ARG A 579 -2.69 -1.62 -6.17
CA ARG A 579 -3.41 -2.78 -6.68
C ARG A 579 -3.06 -2.99 -8.15
N GLY A 580 -2.71 -4.20 -8.51
CA GLY A 580 -2.32 -4.57 -9.88
C GLY A 580 -1.93 -6.04 -9.97
N SER A 581 -1.26 -6.41 -11.06
CA SER A 581 -0.74 -7.77 -11.24
C SER A 581 0.54 -7.76 -12.07
N GLY A 582 1.42 -8.73 -11.82
CA GLY A 582 2.68 -8.87 -12.55
C GLY A 582 3.64 -7.71 -12.32
N SER A 583 4.36 -7.29 -13.34
CA SER A 583 5.33 -6.20 -13.26
C SER A 583 4.73 -4.90 -13.79
N VAL A 584 4.78 -3.84 -12.98
CA VAL A 584 4.37 -2.49 -13.35
C VAL A 584 5.55 -1.52 -13.23
N VAL A 585 5.61 -0.53 -14.11
CA VAL A 585 6.73 0.42 -14.18
C VAL A 585 6.27 1.81 -13.77
N PHE A 586 6.82 2.32 -12.68
CA PHE A 586 6.63 3.69 -12.23
C PHE A 586 7.72 4.57 -12.85
N GLU A 587 7.30 5.57 -13.61
CA GLU A 587 8.20 6.55 -14.24
C GLU A 587 8.09 7.89 -13.53
N GLY A 588 9.19 8.65 -13.52
CA GLY A 588 9.23 10.02 -13.04
C GLY A 588 8.28 10.93 -13.80
N SER A 589 7.67 11.88 -13.10
CA SER A 589 6.74 12.83 -13.72
C SER A 589 6.93 14.24 -13.18
N THR A 590 6.88 15.21 -14.08
CA THR A 590 6.86 16.65 -13.77
C THR A 590 5.44 17.23 -13.64
N LYS A 591 4.42 16.43 -13.90
CA LYS A 591 3.02 16.83 -13.69
C LYS A 591 2.74 17.09 -12.21
N THR A 592 1.75 17.91 -11.92
CA THR A 592 1.30 18.17 -10.54
C THR A 592 0.88 16.87 -9.86
N PRO A 593 1.47 16.53 -8.70
CA PRO A 593 1.08 15.34 -7.95
C PRO A 593 -0.35 15.42 -7.43
N ALA A 594 -0.99 14.27 -7.28
CA ALA A 594 -2.28 14.14 -6.63
C ALA A 594 -2.19 14.61 -5.16
N SER A 595 -3.27 15.23 -4.67
CA SER A 595 -3.36 15.53 -3.24
C SER A 595 -3.59 14.24 -2.47
N VAL A 596 -2.76 14.01 -1.46
CA VAL A 596 -2.89 12.90 -0.49
C VAL A 596 -3.13 13.43 0.92
N SER A 597 -3.92 14.51 1.03
CA SER A 597 -4.27 15.11 2.33
C SER A 597 -4.95 14.09 3.25
N GLY A 598 -4.55 14.09 4.52
CA GLY A 598 -5.07 13.14 5.50
C GLY A 598 -4.55 11.70 5.34
N ASN A 599 -3.51 11.48 4.53
CA ASN A 599 -2.93 10.15 4.38
C ASN A 599 -2.36 9.64 5.71
N ILE A 600 -2.86 8.50 6.18
CA ILE A 600 -2.38 7.82 7.39
C ILE A 600 -1.33 6.74 7.09
N LEU A 601 -1.08 6.43 5.79
CA LEU A 601 0.00 5.54 5.39
C LEU A 601 1.33 6.29 5.45
N VAL A 602 2.22 5.84 6.31
CA VAL A 602 3.57 6.39 6.43
C VAL A 602 4.50 5.62 5.51
N GLY A 603 5.08 6.29 4.53
CA GLY A 603 6.07 5.70 3.62
C GLY A 603 7.49 5.76 4.20
N THR A 604 8.34 4.80 3.83
CA THR A 604 9.75 4.75 4.21
C THR A 604 10.65 4.73 2.98
N LEU A 605 11.66 5.59 2.95
CA LEU A 605 12.69 5.62 1.89
C LEU A 605 13.98 4.88 2.27
N SER A 606 14.09 4.45 3.53
CA SER A 606 15.18 3.64 4.08
C SER A 606 14.60 2.62 5.06
N ASP A 607 15.37 1.59 5.38
CA ASP A 607 15.01 0.67 6.46
C ASP A 607 14.95 1.42 7.79
N ILE A 608 13.87 1.22 8.54
CA ILE A 608 13.68 1.84 9.85
C ILE A 608 13.25 0.80 10.89
N PRO A 609 13.58 0.98 12.18
CA PRO A 609 12.98 0.20 13.26
C PRO A 609 11.45 0.30 13.22
N ALA A 610 10.77 -0.84 13.39
CA ALA A 610 9.32 -0.87 13.38
C ALA A 610 8.74 -0.10 14.59
N PRO A 611 7.88 0.91 14.38
CA PRO A 611 7.19 1.57 15.49
C PRO A 611 6.31 0.59 16.27
N SER A 612 6.29 0.74 17.59
CA SER A 612 5.45 -0.12 18.45
C SER A 612 3.97 -0.03 18.07
N GLY A 613 3.34 -1.17 17.88
CA GLY A 613 1.91 -1.27 17.58
C GLY A 613 1.51 -0.91 16.15
N CYS A 614 2.46 -0.68 15.25
CA CYS A 614 2.17 -0.36 13.85
C CYS A 614 1.54 -1.55 13.10
N TYR A 615 0.85 -1.22 12.01
CA TYR A 615 0.26 -2.19 11.09
C TYR A 615 0.96 -2.10 9.73
N VAL A 616 1.19 -3.26 9.12
CA VAL A 616 1.78 -3.36 7.78
C VAL A 616 0.83 -4.08 6.83
N LEU A 617 0.92 -3.76 5.55
CA LEU A 617 0.25 -4.54 4.51
C LEU A 617 0.81 -5.96 4.52
N SER A 618 0.00 -6.97 4.85
CA SER A 618 0.45 -8.33 5.14
C SER A 618 -0.06 -9.38 4.15
N SER A 619 -1.27 -9.19 3.62
CA SER A 619 -1.92 -10.18 2.75
C SER A 619 -3.06 -9.54 1.94
N ALA A 620 -3.80 -10.37 1.22
CA ALA A 620 -5.13 -10.07 0.73
C ALA A 620 -6.13 -11.11 1.25
N SER A 621 -7.37 -10.67 1.46
CA SER A 621 -8.48 -11.58 1.79
C SER A 621 -8.83 -12.46 0.58
N THR A 622 -9.63 -13.50 0.81
CA THR A 622 -10.17 -14.36 -0.26
C THR A 622 -11.00 -13.58 -1.30
N SER A 623 -11.54 -12.42 -0.92
CA SER A 623 -12.24 -11.50 -1.84
C SER A 623 -11.30 -10.53 -2.56
N GLY A 624 -9.98 -10.63 -2.37
CA GLY A 624 -8.98 -9.75 -2.99
C GLY A 624 -8.85 -8.38 -2.34
N MET A 625 -9.40 -8.15 -1.15
CA MET A 625 -9.23 -6.93 -0.36
C MET A 625 -7.85 -6.94 0.33
N ALA A 626 -7.16 -5.81 0.34
CA ALA A 626 -5.90 -5.64 1.08
C ALA A 626 -6.13 -5.85 2.59
N VAL A 627 -5.15 -6.45 3.27
CA VAL A 627 -5.21 -6.70 4.71
C VAL A 627 -3.97 -6.11 5.39
N PHE A 628 -4.20 -5.26 6.38
CA PHE A 628 -3.18 -4.76 7.30
C PHE A 628 -3.21 -5.60 8.58
N GLY A 629 -2.07 -6.19 8.94
CA GLY A 629 -1.89 -6.92 10.19
C GLY A 629 -1.04 -6.13 11.19
N LYS A 630 -1.32 -6.28 12.49
CA LYS A 630 -0.47 -5.71 13.55
C LYS A 630 0.93 -6.33 13.44
N TYR A 631 1.93 -5.48 13.26
CA TYR A 631 3.27 -5.96 12.94
C TYR A 631 4.03 -6.43 14.18
N SER A 632 4.61 -7.63 14.10
CA SER A 632 5.45 -8.22 15.14
C SER A 632 6.93 -8.27 14.77
N GLY A 633 7.31 -7.85 13.56
CA GLY A 633 8.70 -7.76 13.13
C GLY A 633 9.40 -6.53 13.69
N SER A 634 10.73 -6.48 13.55
CA SER A 634 11.58 -5.43 14.12
C SER A 634 11.89 -4.27 13.17
N MET A 635 11.75 -4.46 11.86
CA MET A 635 12.14 -3.50 10.83
C MET A 635 11.07 -3.30 9.77
N ILE A 636 10.88 -2.06 9.33
CA ILE A 636 10.10 -1.72 8.13
C ILE A 636 11.09 -1.46 7.00
N ALA A 637 10.93 -2.17 5.89
CA ALA A 637 11.84 -2.09 4.74
C ALA A 637 11.68 -0.78 3.96
N ALA A 638 12.76 -0.32 3.34
CA ALA A 638 12.74 0.79 2.38
C ALA A 638 11.72 0.55 1.26
N GLY A 639 11.04 1.59 0.81
CA GLY A 639 9.99 1.52 -0.21
C GLY A 639 8.65 0.99 0.29
N SER A 640 8.56 0.63 1.57
CA SER A 640 7.34 0.08 2.19
C SER A 640 6.46 1.15 2.84
N VAL A 641 5.32 0.71 3.39
CA VAL A 641 4.38 1.58 4.11
C VAL A 641 3.87 0.91 5.37
N TYR A 642 3.52 1.73 6.36
CA TYR A 642 2.88 1.26 7.59
C TYR A 642 1.84 2.27 8.09
N ILE A 643 0.97 1.84 9.00
CA ILE A 643 0.04 2.67 9.76
C ILE A 643 0.52 2.67 11.22
N LYS A 644 0.54 3.87 11.83
CA LYS A 644 0.88 4.02 13.26
C LYS A 644 -0.26 3.59 14.17
#